data_c59ce54b728289dc0e3d319a09de32df
#
_entry.id   c59ce54b728289dc0e3d319a09de32df
#
_cell.length_a   1.000
_cell.length_b   1.000
_cell.length_c   1.000
_cell.angle_alpha   90.00
_cell.angle_beta   90.00
_cell.angle_gamma   90.00
#
_symmetry.space_group_name_H-M   'P 1'
#
loop_
_entity.id
_entity.type
_entity.pdbx_description
1 polymer ?
#
loop_
_entity_poly.entity_id
_entity_poly.type
_entity_poly.pdbx_seq_one_letter_code
_entity_poly.pdbx_strand_id
1 'polypeptide(L)'
;MSALSDFQNTPDQQASDSHADERDKSTTARCSPTVFRGVGPHTTNLVPTPPNKQPKSSWIWRHGEAVTDLKDGLNKWLCRICYEEPSQNLIVCLPCEPTNQPIRHLVRCHGFDKSGNKHALKRSRDGEHRDGNVAVMMIKRQKRSQEEIFDREGWKRTYLEWLVSSNQSLRQASGDKVKALISFRNPIVEPLVPQSHHTPRDWIVEAFAAAKPMVMESLQMARSTITVSFDHWLADNELDLLGVVAHYLDSNLELKTVLLALKPSYGHDAQELQETLLSVLREYKISDKIGYFIADNAANNDAALRLLSRHIDVKPARQRLRCSGHVINLVVKAILYGVDSECMLDAALSEADHGGDSELFDTSTVSKFEAVLRSKDESSRLDAWRKKGPIGKLHNLVVHIKSGSARRRFFDAKQGETDTRLYRVIVNGGVRWNSACEMIERAFQVKDALQLYQEHFRCSGTDRLDSRDCLSADDWQELRDLLKLLRPMKEASLKVQAVAKDGQNGALWQSLSILDWLLSTIEVLKRTLPRNHFRACVNLGWKKLDKYYALSDATPAYRLAIFLHPCFKRRWFERHWMGKTSWLESADEVMNRAWQDAKRRWPNEVTVSSPKQQEMDAFDAYNHDIDDDTDNDELARYLREERAPQGTRPLTWWREHHHRFPLLRHLAFEVLAAPSSSCADERIFSMAGDVINDERPNTMEELAEAYQGLRSWYSEGLL
;
A
#
# COMPACT_ATOMS: atom_id res chain seq x y z
N MET A 1 -10.45 23.12 -30.00
CA MET A 1 -10.88 22.51 -31.26
C MET A 1 -11.72 21.34 -30.89
N SER A 2 -13.00 21.54 -30.84
CA SER A 2 -14.10 21.29 -31.79
C SER A 2 -14.42 19.79 -31.85
N ALA A 3 -15.58 19.28 -31.67
CA ALA A 3 -16.96 19.79 -31.60
C ALA A 3 -17.80 18.57 -31.16
N LEU A 4 -18.78 18.71 -30.28
CA LEU A 4 -20.23 18.85 -30.55
C LEU A 4 -20.85 17.62 -31.23
N SER A 5 -21.98 17.08 -30.93
CA SER A 5 -23.22 17.60 -30.32
C SER A 5 -24.19 16.45 -30.08
N ASP A 6 -24.91 16.51 -28.99
CA ASP A 6 -26.37 16.59 -28.84
C ASP A 6 -27.27 15.69 -29.70
N PHE A 7 -28.17 14.97 -29.09
CA PHE A 7 -29.61 15.25 -29.23
C PHE A 7 -30.46 14.55 -28.13
N GLN A 8 -31.27 15.38 -27.51
CA GLN A 8 -32.40 15.07 -26.62
C GLN A 8 -33.65 14.67 -27.40
N ASN A 9 -34.53 13.95 -26.77
CA ASN A 9 -35.96 14.21 -26.50
C ASN A 9 -36.90 13.03 -26.78
N THR A 10 -37.59 12.67 -25.72
CA THR A 10 -38.98 12.09 -25.67
C THR A 10 -39.97 13.18 -26.03
N PRO A 11 -41.31 12.90 -26.32
CA PRO A 11 -42.24 12.28 -25.40
C PRO A 11 -43.42 11.46 -26.02
N ASP A 12 -44.04 10.65 -25.12
CA ASP A 12 -45.47 10.28 -24.94
C ASP A 12 -46.53 10.45 -26.05
N GLN A 13 -47.37 9.46 -26.26
CA GLN A 13 -48.77 9.35 -25.82
C GLN A 13 -49.61 8.28 -26.58
N GLN A 14 -50.17 7.39 -25.83
CA GLN A 14 -51.59 7.04 -25.65
C GLN A 14 -52.40 6.45 -26.84
N ALA A 15 -52.81 5.21 -26.63
CA ALA A 15 -54.20 4.71 -26.49
C ALA A 15 -55.12 4.69 -27.72
N SER A 16 -55.66 3.53 -28.04
CA SER A 16 -57.06 3.16 -27.81
C SER A 16 -57.49 1.93 -28.63
N ASP A 17 -58.31 1.12 -27.95
CA ASP A 17 -59.11 -0.02 -28.35
C ASP A 17 -59.76 -0.07 -29.75
N SER A 18 -59.91 -1.28 -30.32
CA SER A 18 -61.26 -1.88 -30.50
C SER A 18 -61.23 -3.21 -31.29
N HIS A 19 -61.92 -4.15 -30.71
CA HIS A 19 -62.63 -5.36 -31.15
C HIS A 19 -62.73 -5.83 -32.62
N ALA A 20 -62.67 -7.18 -32.65
CA ALA A 20 -63.53 -8.15 -33.40
C ALA A 20 -63.07 -8.58 -34.80
N ASP A 21 -62.87 -9.76 -35.08
CA ASP A 21 -63.75 -10.89 -35.44
C ASP A 21 -62.99 -11.98 -36.23
N GLU A 22 -63.42 -13.18 -35.99
CA GLU A 22 -62.98 -14.42 -36.60
C GLU A 22 -63.02 -14.43 -38.13
N ARG A 23 -62.08 -15.12 -38.77
CA ARG A 23 -62.38 -16.23 -39.73
C ARG A 23 -61.10 -16.89 -40.24
N ASP A 24 -61.15 -18.16 -40.00
CA ASP A 24 -60.43 -19.26 -40.61
C ASP A 24 -60.00 -19.06 -42.08
N LYS A 25 -58.72 -19.23 -42.38
CA LYS A 25 -58.23 -19.79 -43.64
C LYS A 25 -56.78 -20.25 -43.52
N SER A 26 -56.60 -21.55 -43.67
CA SER A 26 -55.35 -22.20 -43.96
C SER A 26 -54.48 -21.44 -44.96
N THR A 27 -53.36 -20.95 -44.49
CA THR A 27 -52.28 -20.51 -45.40
C THR A 27 -50.92 -20.71 -44.74
N THR A 28 -50.12 -21.48 -45.42
CA THR A 28 -48.72 -21.77 -45.13
C THR A 28 -47.96 -20.55 -44.54
N ALA A 29 -47.69 -20.61 -43.23
CA ALA A 29 -46.88 -19.62 -42.56
C ALA A 29 -45.44 -19.72 -43.08
N ARG A 30 -45.03 -18.71 -43.83
CA ARG A 30 -43.62 -18.41 -44.09
C ARG A 30 -43.00 -17.97 -42.75
N CYS A 31 -42.20 -18.85 -42.14
CA CYS A 31 -41.35 -18.45 -41.03
C CYS A 31 -40.34 -17.42 -41.50
N SER A 32 -40.36 -16.26 -40.89
CA SER A 32 -39.33 -15.25 -41.00
C SER A 32 -37.98 -15.83 -40.51
N PRO A 33 -36.84 -15.47 -41.11
CA PRO A 33 -35.55 -15.98 -40.66
C PRO A 33 -35.25 -15.48 -39.24
N THR A 34 -35.10 -16.42 -38.31
CA THR A 34 -34.73 -16.15 -36.93
C THR A 34 -33.30 -15.65 -36.93
N VAL A 35 -33.12 -14.41 -36.49
CA VAL A 35 -31.77 -13.84 -36.23
C VAL A 35 -31.20 -14.56 -35.03
N PHE A 36 -30.10 -15.29 -35.22
CA PHE A 36 -29.36 -15.92 -34.12
C PHE A 36 -28.76 -14.83 -33.24
N ARG A 37 -29.35 -14.59 -32.08
CA ARG A 37 -28.72 -13.78 -31.01
C ARG A 37 -27.65 -14.65 -30.37
N GLY A 38 -26.38 -14.27 -30.60
CA GLY A 38 -25.24 -15.00 -30.06
C GLY A 38 -25.26 -15.04 -28.53
N VAL A 39 -25.45 -16.22 -27.98
CA VAL A 39 -25.28 -16.54 -26.56
C VAL A 39 -24.35 -17.73 -26.48
N GLY A 40 -23.04 -17.48 -26.24
CA GLY A 40 -22.06 -18.51 -25.91
C GLY A 40 -20.95 -18.72 -26.95
N PRO A 41 -19.75 -19.15 -26.52
CA PRO A 41 -18.54 -19.23 -27.33
C PRO A 41 -18.60 -20.31 -28.43
N HIS A 42 -19.65 -21.15 -28.50
CA HIS A 42 -19.81 -22.23 -29.47
C HIS A 42 -20.68 -21.84 -30.68
N THR A 43 -21.38 -20.71 -30.67
CA THR A 43 -22.27 -20.26 -31.76
C THR A 43 -21.68 -19.16 -32.64
N THR A 44 -20.55 -18.63 -32.31
CA THR A 44 -19.90 -17.51 -33.04
C THR A 44 -19.45 -17.86 -34.46
N ASN A 45 -19.41 -19.15 -34.81
CA ASN A 45 -18.97 -19.62 -36.12
C ASN A 45 -20.09 -20.18 -37.01
N LEU A 46 -21.35 -20.11 -36.56
CA LEU A 46 -22.49 -20.61 -37.31
C LEU A 46 -23.26 -19.46 -37.96
N VAL A 47 -23.45 -19.52 -39.25
CA VAL A 47 -24.28 -18.57 -40.01
C VAL A 47 -25.43 -19.29 -40.66
N PRO A 48 -26.63 -18.66 -40.81
CA PRO A 48 -27.73 -19.27 -41.51
C PRO A 48 -27.34 -19.61 -42.98
N THR A 49 -27.58 -20.85 -43.39
CA THR A 49 -27.34 -21.21 -44.77
C THR A 49 -28.41 -20.57 -45.66
N PRO A 50 -28.05 -19.92 -46.83
CA PRO A 50 -29.02 -19.33 -47.73
C PRO A 50 -30.06 -20.35 -48.20
N PRO A 51 -31.33 -19.95 -48.35
CA PRO A 51 -32.42 -20.88 -48.72
C PRO A 51 -32.17 -21.50 -50.09
N ASN A 52 -32.09 -22.82 -50.12
CA ASN A 52 -31.97 -23.58 -51.34
C ASN A 52 -33.33 -23.62 -52.07
N LYS A 53 -33.34 -23.61 -53.41
CA LYS A 53 -34.57 -23.56 -54.23
C LYS A 53 -35.41 -24.84 -54.18
N GLN A 54 -34.94 -25.93 -53.56
CA GLN A 54 -35.70 -27.18 -53.40
C GLN A 54 -36.30 -27.27 -52.01
N PRO A 55 -37.60 -27.62 -51.88
CA PRO A 55 -38.24 -27.83 -50.56
C PRO A 55 -37.64 -29.03 -49.87
N LYS A 56 -37.22 -28.82 -48.61
CA LYS A 56 -36.68 -29.89 -47.75
C LYS A 56 -37.82 -30.79 -47.28
N SER A 57 -37.91 -32.01 -47.78
CA SER A 57 -39.02 -32.93 -47.57
C SER A 57 -39.04 -33.68 -46.21
N SER A 58 -37.91 -33.66 -45.45
CA SER A 58 -37.83 -34.38 -44.17
C SER A 58 -38.47 -33.58 -43.02
N TRP A 59 -39.24 -34.26 -42.17
CA TRP A 59 -39.89 -33.69 -41.00
C TRP A 59 -38.92 -33.06 -39.99
N ILE A 60 -37.62 -33.42 -39.99
CA ILE A 60 -36.59 -32.87 -39.08
C ILE A 60 -36.45 -31.35 -39.20
N TRP A 61 -36.80 -30.79 -40.38
CA TRP A 61 -36.70 -29.35 -40.64
C TRP A 61 -37.77 -28.52 -39.93
N ARG A 62 -38.77 -29.17 -39.30
CA ARG A 62 -39.70 -28.52 -38.37
C ARG A 62 -39.06 -28.23 -37.02
N HIS A 63 -37.98 -28.96 -36.66
CA HIS A 63 -37.33 -28.94 -35.35
C HIS A 63 -35.84 -28.51 -35.41
N GLY A 64 -35.38 -28.02 -36.55
CA GLY A 64 -34.03 -27.56 -36.72
C GLY A 64 -33.83 -26.71 -37.98
N GLU A 65 -32.69 -26.05 -38.04
CA GLU A 65 -32.32 -25.11 -39.12
C GLU A 65 -31.02 -25.50 -39.81
N ALA A 66 -30.87 -25.10 -41.08
CA ALA A 66 -29.63 -25.29 -41.79
C ALA A 66 -28.68 -24.14 -41.45
N VAL A 67 -27.50 -24.46 -40.98
CA VAL A 67 -26.42 -23.50 -40.66
C VAL A 67 -25.14 -23.93 -41.37
N THR A 68 -24.33 -22.95 -41.73
CA THR A 68 -22.99 -23.18 -42.25
C THR A 68 -21.98 -22.90 -41.12
N ASP A 69 -21.14 -23.86 -40.84
CA ASP A 69 -20.08 -23.68 -39.86
C ASP A 69 -18.86 -23.03 -40.57
N LEU A 70 -18.50 -21.84 -40.13
CA LEU A 70 -17.41 -21.05 -40.74
C LEU A 70 -16.02 -21.66 -40.47
N LYS A 71 -15.89 -22.64 -39.59
CA LYS A 71 -14.61 -23.31 -39.32
C LYS A 71 -14.25 -24.35 -40.39
N ASP A 72 -15.26 -25.10 -40.85
CA ASP A 72 -15.06 -26.16 -41.82
C ASP A 72 -15.79 -25.92 -43.14
N GLY A 73 -16.57 -24.85 -43.26
CA GLY A 73 -17.35 -24.48 -44.42
C GLY A 73 -18.52 -25.43 -44.74
N LEU A 74 -18.84 -26.38 -43.88
CA LEU A 74 -19.84 -27.39 -44.11
C LEU A 74 -21.24 -26.97 -43.64
N ASN A 75 -22.23 -27.38 -44.40
CA ASN A 75 -23.63 -27.19 -44.01
C ASN A 75 -24.05 -28.24 -42.97
N LYS A 76 -24.56 -27.75 -41.83
CA LYS A 76 -24.97 -28.57 -40.68
C LYS A 76 -26.44 -28.30 -40.34
N TRP A 77 -27.05 -29.25 -39.68
CA TRP A 77 -28.40 -29.13 -39.11
C TRP A 77 -28.29 -28.78 -37.63
N LEU A 78 -28.84 -27.66 -37.23
CA LEU A 78 -28.88 -27.17 -35.85
C LEU A 78 -30.21 -27.55 -35.21
N CYS A 79 -30.22 -28.26 -34.08
CA CYS A 79 -31.42 -28.57 -33.34
C CYS A 79 -31.98 -27.32 -32.65
N ARG A 80 -33.20 -26.89 -33.03
CA ARG A 80 -33.87 -25.73 -32.44
C ARG A 80 -34.22 -25.96 -30.97
N ILE A 81 -34.68 -27.18 -30.62
CA ILE A 81 -35.07 -27.52 -29.25
C ILE A 81 -33.88 -27.45 -28.30
N CYS A 82 -32.70 -27.96 -28.68
CA CYS A 82 -31.47 -27.82 -27.91
C CYS A 82 -30.99 -26.38 -27.81
N TYR A 83 -31.26 -25.57 -28.82
CA TYR A 83 -30.87 -24.17 -28.88
C TYR A 83 -31.76 -23.26 -28.00
N GLU A 84 -33.09 -23.57 -27.94
CA GLU A 84 -34.08 -22.78 -27.19
C GLU A 84 -34.16 -23.15 -25.70
N GLU A 85 -33.71 -24.36 -25.30
CA GLU A 85 -33.70 -24.79 -23.90
C GLU A 85 -32.37 -24.45 -23.20
N PRO A 86 -32.34 -23.43 -22.34
CA PRO A 86 -31.09 -22.98 -21.68
C PRO A 86 -30.50 -23.98 -20.67
N SER A 87 -31.27 -25.02 -20.31
CA SER A 87 -30.87 -26.04 -19.33
C SER A 87 -29.91 -27.10 -19.87
N GLN A 88 -29.71 -27.15 -21.17
CA GLN A 88 -28.78 -28.09 -21.79
C GLN A 88 -27.61 -27.30 -22.42
N ASN A 89 -26.47 -27.29 -21.77
CA ASN A 89 -25.22 -26.66 -22.26
C ASN A 89 -24.66 -27.29 -23.55
N LEU A 90 -25.44 -28.07 -24.29
CA LEU A 90 -25.03 -28.76 -25.49
C LEU A 90 -25.88 -28.34 -26.69
N ILE A 91 -25.39 -27.42 -27.47
CA ILE A 91 -25.96 -27.07 -28.78
C ILE A 91 -25.58 -28.17 -29.76
N VAL A 92 -26.55 -28.95 -30.22
CA VAL A 92 -26.31 -30.08 -31.12
C VAL A 92 -26.39 -29.61 -32.58
N CYS A 93 -25.22 -29.67 -33.24
CA CYS A 93 -25.06 -29.35 -34.66
C CYS A 93 -24.57 -30.61 -35.39
N LEU A 94 -25.34 -31.13 -36.33
CA LEU A 94 -25.08 -32.41 -37.00
C LEU A 94 -25.00 -32.21 -38.51
N PRO A 95 -24.29 -33.10 -39.25
CA PRO A 95 -24.30 -33.05 -40.70
C PRO A 95 -25.72 -33.03 -41.28
N CYS A 96 -26.00 -32.22 -42.28
CA CYS A 96 -27.30 -32.13 -42.93
C CYS A 96 -27.65 -33.39 -43.71
N GLU A 97 -26.66 -34.07 -44.28
CA GLU A 97 -26.82 -35.29 -45.05
C GLU A 97 -25.79 -36.33 -44.61
N PRO A 98 -26.24 -37.57 -44.43
CA PRO A 98 -27.65 -38.08 -44.49
C PRO A 98 -28.43 -37.68 -43.23
N THR A 99 -29.77 -37.45 -43.38
CA THR A 99 -30.71 -37.03 -42.32
C THR A 99 -30.86 -37.99 -41.15
N ASN A 100 -30.23 -39.16 -41.21
CA ASN A 100 -30.29 -40.20 -40.17
C ASN A 100 -29.73 -39.75 -38.82
N GLN A 101 -28.73 -38.88 -38.80
CA GLN A 101 -28.16 -38.37 -37.54
C GLN A 101 -29.10 -37.38 -36.84
N PRO A 102 -29.67 -36.37 -37.51
CA PRO A 102 -30.74 -35.52 -36.97
C PRO A 102 -31.94 -36.27 -36.47
N ILE A 103 -32.42 -37.29 -37.22
CA ILE A 103 -33.55 -38.15 -36.79
C ILE A 103 -33.22 -38.90 -35.50
N ARG A 104 -32.06 -39.53 -35.41
CA ARG A 104 -31.61 -40.22 -34.19
C ARG A 104 -31.53 -39.28 -33.00
N HIS A 105 -31.07 -38.07 -33.22
CA HIS A 105 -30.99 -37.05 -32.16
C HIS A 105 -32.39 -36.67 -31.65
N LEU A 106 -33.33 -36.33 -32.54
CA LEU A 106 -34.70 -35.99 -32.17
C LEU A 106 -35.44 -37.13 -31.47
N VAL A 107 -35.25 -38.38 -31.93
CA VAL A 107 -35.82 -39.58 -31.31
C VAL A 107 -35.24 -39.79 -29.90
N ARG A 108 -33.92 -39.75 -29.74
CA ARG A 108 -33.25 -40.08 -28.46
C ARG A 108 -33.34 -38.99 -27.43
N CYS A 109 -33.18 -37.71 -27.86
CA CYS A 109 -33.05 -36.60 -26.94
C CYS A 109 -34.37 -35.85 -26.69
N HIS A 110 -35.31 -35.88 -27.68
CA HIS A 110 -36.53 -35.09 -27.59
C HIS A 110 -37.83 -35.90 -27.66
N GLY A 111 -37.71 -37.23 -27.68
CA GLY A 111 -38.85 -38.14 -27.56
C GLY A 111 -39.77 -38.20 -28.80
N PHE A 112 -39.24 -37.92 -30.01
CA PHE A 112 -39.97 -38.07 -31.25
C PHE A 112 -39.91 -39.54 -31.72
N ASP A 113 -40.94 -39.99 -32.43
CA ASP A 113 -40.85 -41.25 -33.17
C ASP A 113 -40.16 -41.08 -34.52
N LYS A 114 -39.88 -42.18 -35.24
CA LYS A 114 -39.21 -42.09 -36.55
C LYS A 114 -40.03 -41.36 -37.61
N SER A 115 -41.33 -41.17 -37.36
CA SER A 115 -42.28 -40.48 -38.23
C SER A 115 -42.44 -39.00 -37.89
N GLY A 116 -41.85 -38.54 -36.78
CA GLY A 116 -41.83 -37.12 -36.34
C GLY A 116 -42.98 -36.75 -35.39
N ASN A 117 -43.67 -37.73 -34.79
CA ASN A 117 -44.68 -37.49 -33.77
C ASN A 117 -44.01 -37.47 -32.34
N LYS A 118 -44.43 -36.56 -31.50
CA LYS A 118 -43.94 -36.49 -30.12
C LYS A 118 -44.77 -37.36 -29.22
N HIS A 119 -44.17 -38.40 -28.60
CA HIS A 119 -44.86 -39.26 -27.62
C HIS A 119 -44.70 -38.65 -26.22
N ALA A 120 -45.81 -38.56 -25.45
CA ALA A 120 -45.79 -38.22 -24.06
C ALA A 120 -45.10 -39.35 -23.28
N LEU A 121 -43.98 -39.06 -22.65
CA LEU A 121 -43.26 -39.99 -21.78
C LEU A 121 -44.13 -40.38 -20.58
N LYS A 122 -44.75 -41.61 -20.63
CA LYS A 122 -45.31 -42.21 -19.43
C LYS A 122 -44.18 -42.58 -18.46
N ARG A 123 -44.20 -42.00 -17.28
CA ARG A 123 -43.37 -42.45 -16.15
C ARG A 123 -43.86 -43.87 -15.75
N SER A 124 -43.07 -44.88 -16.09
CA SER A 124 -43.24 -46.20 -15.49
C SER A 124 -42.32 -46.35 -14.31
N ARG A 125 -42.93 -46.64 -13.14
CA ARG A 125 -42.24 -47.26 -12.01
C ARG A 125 -42.06 -48.75 -12.36
N ASP A 126 -40.87 -49.25 -11.95
CA ASP A 126 -40.48 -50.66 -11.87
C ASP A 126 -39.72 -51.24 -13.06
N GLY A 127 -38.55 -51.78 -12.74
CA GLY A 127 -37.95 -52.94 -13.38
C GLY A 127 -36.87 -52.63 -14.43
N GLU A 128 -35.63 -52.89 -14.06
CA GLU A 128 -34.50 -53.32 -14.90
C GLU A 128 -34.64 -53.17 -16.43
N HIS A 129 -33.93 -52.13 -16.97
CA HIS A 129 -33.28 -52.31 -18.27
C HIS A 129 -32.01 -51.44 -18.36
N ARG A 130 -30.90 -52.11 -18.39
CA ARG A 130 -29.63 -51.59 -18.88
C ARG A 130 -29.81 -51.13 -20.32
N ASP A 131 -29.79 -49.84 -20.57
CA ASP A 131 -29.37 -49.16 -21.82
C ASP A 131 -29.85 -47.71 -21.93
N GLY A 132 -29.74 -46.98 -20.87
CA GLY A 132 -29.99 -45.54 -20.91
C GLY A 132 -28.96 -44.80 -20.15
N ASN A 133 -27.86 -44.44 -20.74
CA ASN A 133 -27.08 -43.33 -20.17
C ASN A 133 -25.66 -43.18 -20.70
N VAL A 134 -25.37 -43.47 -21.95
CA VAL A 134 -24.02 -43.14 -22.47
C VAL A 134 -23.78 -41.63 -22.45
N ALA A 135 -24.81 -40.82 -22.78
CA ALA A 135 -24.68 -39.35 -22.72
C ALA A 135 -24.62 -38.84 -21.27
N VAL A 136 -25.47 -39.33 -20.37
CA VAL A 136 -25.46 -39.00 -18.94
C VAL A 136 -24.22 -39.60 -18.25
N MET A 137 -23.78 -40.79 -18.66
CA MET A 137 -22.50 -41.34 -18.22
C MET A 137 -21.31 -40.55 -18.78
N MET A 138 -21.34 -40.11 -20.03
CA MET A 138 -20.30 -39.24 -20.60
C MET A 138 -20.29 -37.88 -19.92
N ILE A 139 -21.44 -37.26 -19.66
CA ILE A 139 -21.52 -36.00 -18.90
C ILE A 139 -21.04 -36.19 -17.45
N LYS A 140 -21.45 -37.28 -16.79
CA LYS A 140 -20.93 -37.64 -15.46
C LYS A 140 -19.45 -38.00 -15.48
N ARG A 141 -18.98 -38.67 -16.51
CA ARG A 141 -17.55 -39.01 -16.68
C ARG A 141 -16.72 -37.77 -17.01
N GLN A 142 -17.25 -36.86 -17.85
CA GLN A 142 -16.60 -35.58 -18.15
C GLN A 142 -16.62 -34.65 -16.93
N LYS A 143 -17.69 -34.65 -16.14
CA LYS A 143 -17.77 -33.95 -14.87
C LYS A 143 -16.83 -34.57 -13.83
N ARG A 144 -16.74 -35.91 -13.73
CA ARG A 144 -15.78 -36.61 -12.88
C ARG A 144 -14.32 -36.35 -13.32
N SER A 145 -14.04 -36.42 -14.62
CA SER A 145 -12.68 -36.12 -15.10
C SER A 145 -12.29 -34.64 -14.91
N GLN A 146 -13.23 -33.71 -14.95
CA GLN A 146 -12.99 -32.31 -14.58
C GLN A 146 -12.86 -32.14 -13.07
N GLU A 147 -13.63 -32.89 -12.26
CA GLU A 147 -13.50 -32.91 -10.80
C GLU A 147 -12.20 -33.58 -10.33
N GLU A 148 -11.69 -34.59 -11.05
CA GLU A 148 -10.43 -35.29 -10.78
C GLU A 148 -9.20 -34.44 -11.19
N ILE A 149 -9.35 -33.50 -12.14
CA ILE A 149 -8.28 -32.61 -12.63
C ILE A 149 -8.30 -31.24 -11.92
N PHE A 150 -9.40 -30.90 -11.21
CA PHE A 150 -9.52 -29.60 -10.56
C PHE A 150 -8.69 -29.55 -9.29
N ASP A 151 -7.67 -28.66 -9.30
CA ASP A 151 -6.81 -28.39 -8.15
C ASP A 151 -7.56 -27.55 -7.10
N ARG A 152 -8.14 -28.23 -6.12
CA ARG A 152 -8.90 -27.60 -5.03
C ARG A 152 -7.99 -26.81 -4.10
N GLU A 153 -6.82 -27.29 -3.82
CA GLU A 153 -5.86 -26.62 -2.93
C GLU A 153 -5.26 -25.37 -3.60
N GLY A 154 -4.93 -25.47 -4.88
CA GLY A 154 -4.51 -24.31 -5.67
C GLY A 154 -5.61 -23.24 -5.75
N TRP A 155 -6.88 -23.66 -5.92
CA TRP A 155 -8.00 -22.72 -5.87
C TRP A 155 -8.15 -22.06 -4.49
N LYS A 156 -8.09 -22.84 -3.40
CA LYS A 156 -8.17 -22.31 -2.02
C LYS A 156 -7.07 -21.29 -1.77
N ARG A 157 -5.83 -21.60 -2.19
CA ARG A 157 -4.69 -20.69 -2.07
C ARG A 157 -4.90 -19.39 -2.84
N THR A 158 -5.30 -19.46 -4.11
CA THR A 158 -5.59 -18.27 -4.94
C THR A 158 -6.74 -17.44 -4.37
N TYR A 159 -7.77 -18.10 -3.82
CA TYR A 159 -8.88 -17.42 -3.16
C TYR A 159 -8.42 -16.67 -1.91
N LEU A 160 -7.57 -17.28 -1.08
CA LEU A 160 -6.99 -16.64 0.11
C LEU A 160 -6.06 -15.49 -0.27
N GLU A 161 -5.20 -15.68 -1.28
CA GLU A 161 -4.35 -14.62 -1.81
C GLU A 161 -5.17 -13.42 -2.28
N TRP A 162 -6.23 -13.66 -3.09
CA TRP A 162 -7.15 -12.59 -3.50
C TRP A 162 -7.78 -11.88 -2.30
N LEU A 163 -8.28 -12.65 -1.34
CA LEU A 163 -8.96 -12.13 -0.15
C LEU A 163 -8.05 -11.19 0.65
N VAL A 164 -6.85 -11.65 1.01
CA VAL A 164 -5.92 -10.86 1.84
C VAL A 164 -5.25 -9.73 1.07
N SER A 165 -4.86 -9.95 -0.20
CA SER A 165 -4.19 -8.93 -1.01
C SER A 165 -5.10 -7.77 -1.38
N SER A 166 -6.41 -8.05 -1.62
CA SER A 166 -7.41 -7.04 -1.95
C SER A 166 -8.07 -6.41 -0.72
N ASN A 167 -7.66 -6.77 0.48
CA ASN A 167 -8.24 -6.29 1.76
C ASN A 167 -9.76 -6.45 1.81
N GLN A 168 -10.28 -7.62 1.38
CA GLN A 168 -11.72 -7.86 1.38
C GLN A 168 -12.20 -8.26 2.78
N SER A 169 -13.37 -7.76 3.19
CA SER A 169 -13.98 -8.23 4.43
C SER A 169 -14.44 -9.70 4.28
N LEU A 170 -14.34 -10.49 5.36
CA LEU A 170 -14.72 -11.90 5.35
C LEU A 170 -16.19 -12.09 4.96
N ARG A 171 -17.07 -11.15 5.34
CA ARG A 171 -18.49 -11.14 4.99
C ARG A 171 -18.72 -10.92 3.50
N GLN A 172 -17.96 -10.00 2.89
CA GLN A 172 -18.03 -9.78 1.44
C GLN A 172 -17.51 -11.00 0.68
N ALA A 173 -16.38 -11.55 1.10
CA ALA A 173 -15.76 -12.69 0.46
C ALA A 173 -16.65 -13.94 0.46
N SER A 174 -17.45 -14.18 1.53
CA SER A 174 -18.43 -15.27 1.63
C SER A 174 -19.83 -14.89 1.14
N GLY A 175 -20.04 -13.71 0.60
CA GLY A 175 -21.34 -13.22 0.15
C GLY A 175 -21.84 -13.84 -1.17
N ASP A 176 -23.16 -13.94 -1.34
CA ASP A 176 -23.80 -14.55 -2.52
C ASP A 176 -23.35 -13.93 -3.85
N LYS A 177 -23.03 -12.64 -3.88
CA LYS A 177 -22.57 -11.96 -5.10
C LYS A 177 -21.19 -12.40 -5.54
N VAL A 178 -20.27 -12.56 -4.58
CA VAL A 178 -18.92 -13.07 -4.84
C VAL A 178 -18.99 -14.54 -5.24
N LYS A 179 -19.82 -15.32 -4.55
CA LYS A 179 -20.08 -16.72 -4.89
C LYS A 179 -20.59 -16.85 -6.34
N ALA A 180 -21.61 -16.08 -6.71
CA ALA A 180 -22.16 -16.07 -8.06
C ALA A 180 -21.12 -15.63 -9.11
N LEU A 181 -20.26 -14.67 -8.78
CA LEU A 181 -19.19 -14.20 -9.66
C LEU A 181 -18.13 -15.29 -9.90
N ILE A 182 -17.65 -15.91 -8.83
CA ILE A 182 -16.59 -16.93 -8.89
C ILE A 182 -17.08 -18.20 -9.60
N SER A 183 -18.32 -18.62 -9.34
CA SER A 183 -18.92 -19.84 -9.92
C SER A 183 -19.51 -19.64 -11.32
N PHE A 184 -19.58 -18.41 -11.82
CA PHE A 184 -20.28 -18.06 -13.07
C PHE A 184 -19.89 -18.91 -14.29
N ARG A 185 -18.60 -19.24 -14.44
CA ARG A 185 -18.09 -20.08 -15.53
C ARG A 185 -17.62 -21.46 -15.12
N ASN A 186 -17.48 -21.69 -13.82
CA ASN A 186 -17.02 -22.95 -13.29
C ASN A 186 -17.90 -23.42 -12.12
N PRO A 187 -19.00 -24.12 -12.39
CA PRO A 187 -19.91 -24.63 -11.35
C PRO A 187 -19.23 -25.58 -10.33
N ILE A 188 -18.05 -26.12 -10.66
CA ILE A 188 -17.31 -27.02 -9.78
C ILE A 188 -16.83 -26.28 -8.53
N VAL A 189 -16.56 -24.99 -8.64
CA VAL A 189 -16.08 -24.15 -7.51
C VAL A 189 -17.20 -23.68 -6.60
N GLU A 190 -18.47 -23.73 -7.04
CA GLU A 190 -19.61 -23.23 -6.25
C GLU A 190 -19.68 -23.82 -4.83
N PRO A 191 -19.52 -25.14 -4.62
CA PRO A 191 -19.54 -25.74 -3.29
C PRO A 191 -18.26 -25.43 -2.48
N LEU A 192 -17.20 -24.94 -3.12
CA LEU A 192 -15.94 -24.61 -2.45
C LEU A 192 -15.93 -23.18 -1.91
N VAL A 193 -16.72 -22.27 -2.50
CA VAL A 193 -16.83 -20.90 -1.99
C VAL A 193 -17.45 -20.93 -0.59
N PRO A 194 -16.80 -20.30 0.40
CA PRO A 194 -17.29 -20.27 1.77
C PRO A 194 -18.74 -19.78 1.86
N GLN A 195 -19.55 -20.51 2.65
CA GLN A 195 -20.95 -20.15 2.90
C GLN A 195 -21.10 -19.20 4.10
N SER A 196 -20.06 -19.08 4.92
CA SER A 196 -20.01 -18.31 6.14
C SER A 196 -18.64 -17.64 6.25
N HIS A 197 -18.60 -16.46 6.87
CA HIS A 197 -17.36 -15.74 7.18
C HIS A 197 -16.43 -16.51 8.13
N HIS A 198 -16.90 -17.50 8.87
CA HIS A 198 -16.07 -18.36 9.71
C HIS A 198 -15.10 -19.22 8.91
N THR A 199 -15.56 -19.80 7.78
CA THR A 199 -14.73 -20.67 6.95
C THR A 199 -13.48 -19.98 6.39
N PRO A 200 -13.54 -18.79 5.72
CA PRO A 200 -12.32 -18.11 5.29
C PRO A 200 -11.46 -17.64 6.45
N ARG A 201 -12.04 -17.33 7.62
CA ARG A 201 -11.28 -17.04 8.83
C ARG A 201 -10.39 -18.21 9.23
N ASP A 202 -10.99 -19.40 9.39
CA ASP A 202 -10.24 -20.59 9.78
C ASP A 202 -9.15 -20.92 8.75
N TRP A 203 -9.46 -20.79 7.46
CA TRP A 203 -8.48 -20.97 6.38
C TRP A 203 -7.32 -19.98 6.43
N ILE A 204 -7.55 -18.72 6.81
CA ILE A 204 -6.50 -17.71 6.97
C ILE A 204 -5.55 -18.11 8.09
N VAL A 205 -6.10 -18.50 9.26
CA VAL A 205 -5.29 -18.91 10.43
C VAL A 205 -4.48 -20.17 10.10
N GLU A 206 -5.10 -21.17 9.47
CA GLU A 206 -4.43 -22.39 9.02
C GLU A 206 -3.30 -22.08 8.00
N ALA A 207 -3.59 -21.25 6.99
CA ALA A 207 -2.62 -20.88 5.96
C ALA A 207 -1.45 -20.10 6.53
N PHE A 208 -1.70 -19.18 7.49
CA PHE A 208 -0.68 -18.43 8.19
C PHE A 208 0.27 -19.37 8.96
N ALA A 209 -0.29 -20.29 9.75
CA ALA A 209 0.50 -21.27 10.49
C ALA A 209 1.33 -22.16 9.55
N ALA A 210 0.74 -22.60 8.44
CA ALA A 210 1.41 -23.45 7.44
C ALA A 210 2.52 -22.73 6.67
N ALA A 211 2.36 -21.41 6.42
CA ALA A 211 3.33 -20.60 5.67
C ALA A 211 4.51 -20.10 6.54
N LYS A 212 4.33 -20.01 7.85
CA LYS A 212 5.34 -19.47 8.78
C LYS A 212 6.73 -20.12 8.66
N PRO A 213 6.87 -21.46 8.50
CA PRO A 213 8.17 -22.09 8.28
C PRO A 213 8.92 -21.59 7.04
N MET A 214 8.20 -21.25 5.94
CA MET A 214 8.80 -20.71 4.71
C MET A 214 9.41 -19.32 4.96
N VAL A 215 8.69 -18.48 5.73
CA VAL A 215 9.19 -17.16 6.13
C VAL A 215 10.41 -17.30 7.05
N MET A 216 10.37 -18.23 8.00
CA MET A 216 11.52 -18.52 8.86
C MET A 216 12.74 -18.96 8.02
N GLU A 217 12.55 -19.81 7.04
CA GLU A 217 13.63 -20.25 6.13
C GLU A 217 14.20 -19.05 5.34
N SER A 218 13.34 -18.18 4.79
CA SER A 218 13.79 -16.97 4.09
C SER A 218 14.64 -16.07 4.98
N LEU A 219 14.24 -15.86 6.25
CA LEU A 219 15.00 -15.10 7.24
C LEU A 219 16.35 -15.79 7.57
N GLN A 220 16.39 -17.13 7.63
CA GLN A 220 17.64 -17.87 7.84
C GLN A 220 18.59 -17.75 6.65
N MET A 221 18.06 -17.64 5.42
CA MET A 221 18.85 -17.50 4.18
C MET A 221 19.21 -16.03 3.87
N ALA A 222 18.83 -15.08 4.73
CA ALA A 222 19.12 -13.65 4.54
C ALA A 222 20.61 -13.39 4.29
N ARG A 223 20.90 -12.53 3.30
CA ARG A 223 22.26 -12.12 2.90
C ARG A 223 22.75 -10.88 3.64
N SER A 224 21.86 -10.19 4.35
CA SER A 224 22.18 -9.10 5.27
C SER A 224 21.83 -9.50 6.70
N THR A 225 22.25 -8.70 7.68
CA THR A 225 21.61 -8.70 8.98
C THR A 225 20.15 -8.25 8.84
N ILE A 226 19.33 -8.56 9.84
CA ILE A 226 17.91 -8.23 9.85
C ILE A 226 17.71 -6.93 10.65
N THR A 227 17.15 -5.91 10.02
CA THR A 227 16.64 -4.73 10.73
C THR A 227 15.21 -4.99 11.15
N VAL A 228 14.90 -4.78 12.41
CA VAL A 228 13.55 -4.93 12.96
C VAL A 228 12.96 -3.57 13.23
N SER A 229 11.85 -3.23 12.55
CA SER A 229 11.01 -2.10 12.95
C SER A 229 9.89 -2.56 13.84
N PHE A 230 9.48 -1.71 14.78
CA PHE A 230 8.34 -1.95 15.63
C PHE A 230 7.68 -0.64 16.03
N ASP A 231 6.35 -0.69 16.18
CA ASP A 231 5.55 0.46 16.53
C ASP A 231 4.26 0.02 17.24
N HIS A 232 3.66 0.91 18.03
CA HIS A 232 2.38 0.71 18.70
C HIS A 232 1.26 1.42 17.94
N TRP A 233 0.10 0.78 17.90
CA TRP A 233 -1.09 1.35 17.27
C TRP A 233 -2.33 1.09 18.13
N LEU A 234 -2.97 2.17 18.54
CA LEU A 234 -4.28 2.14 19.17
C LEU A 234 -5.37 2.25 18.11
N ALA A 235 -6.15 1.19 17.95
CA ALA A 235 -7.28 1.16 17.04
C ALA A 235 -8.48 1.95 17.61
N ASP A 236 -9.43 2.32 16.73
CA ASP A 236 -10.63 3.07 17.13
C ASP A 236 -11.53 2.32 18.13
N ASN A 237 -11.42 1.01 18.19
CA ASN A 237 -12.13 0.13 19.14
C ASN A 237 -11.36 -0.12 20.45
N GLU A 238 -10.38 0.72 20.77
CA GLU A 238 -9.53 0.64 21.97
C GLU A 238 -8.57 -0.57 22.01
N LEU A 239 -8.41 -1.32 20.92
CA LEU A 239 -7.42 -2.38 20.81
C LEU A 239 -6.04 -1.76 20.54
N ASP A 240 -5.10 -2.00 21.46
CA ASP A 240 -3.70 -1.58 21.31
C ASP A 240 -2.87 -2.74 20.79
N LEU A 241 -2.18 -2.54 19.65
CA LEU A 241 -1.40 -3.56 18.96
C LEU A 241 0.05 -3.12 18.78
N LEU A 242 0.97 -4.06 19.00
CA LEU A 242 2.38 -3.94 18.66
C LEU A 242 2.64 -4.65 17.32
N GLY A 243 3.06 -3.90 16.31
CA GLY A 243 3.57 -4.43 15.05
C GLY A 243 5.08 -4.66 15.11
N VAL A 244 5.55 -5.77 14.54
CA VAL A 244 6.97 -6.11 14.44
C VAL A 244 7.27 -6.53 13.00
N VAL A 245 8.13 -5.79 12.31
CA VAL A 245 8.43 -5.99 10.88
C VAL A 245 9.93 -6.21 10.68
N ALA A 246 10.30 -7.20 9.88
CA ALA A 246 11.69 -7.46 9.49
C ALA A 246 12.01 -6.88 8.12
N HIS A 247 13.20 -6.30 8.00
CA HIS A 247 13.77 -5.79 6.75
C HIS A 247 15.11 -6.46 6.50
N TYR A 248 15.28 -7.13 5.36
CA TYR A 248 16.50 -7.88 5.03
C TYR A 248 16.64 -8.09 3.52
N LEU A 249 17.85 -8.43 3.08
CA LEU A 249 18.10 -8.89 1.72
C LEU A 249 17.97 -10.42 1.66
N ASP A 250 17.17 -10.93 0.75
CA ASP A 250 16.99 -12.36 0.53
C ASP A 250 18.20 -12.99 -0.20
N SER A 251 18.09 -14.27 -0.56
CA SER A 251 19.12 -14.99 -1.32
C SER A 251 19.44 -14.37 -2.68
N ASN A 252 18.50 -13.61 -3.26
CA ASN A 252 18.62 -12.93 -4.55
C ASN A 252 19.10 -11.48 -4.42
N LEU A 253 19.44 -11.04 -3.19
CA LEU A 253 19.79 -9.67 -2.86
C LEU A 253 18.62 -8.68 -3.11
N GLU A 254 17.39 -9.16 -2.99
CA GLU A 254 16.20 -8.31 -3.03
C GLU A 254 15.77 -7.92 -1.62
N LEU A 255 15.44 -6.65 -1.44
CA LEU A 255 14.97 -6.14 -0.15
C LEU A 255 13.56 -6.66 0.14
N LYS A 256 13.40 -7.38 1.24
CA LYS A 256 12.14 -7.89 1.77
C LYS A 256 11.72 -7.11 3.02
N THR A 257 10.42 -6.84 3.11
CA THR A 257 9.78 -6.17 4.25
C THR A 257 8.63 -7.03 4.75
N VAL A 258 8.84 -7.75 5.84
CA VAL A 258 8.01 -8.88 6.24
C VAL A 258 7.44 -8.66 7.63
N LEU A 259 6.11 -8.70 7.77
CA LEU A 259 5.46 -8.72 9.09
C LEU A 259 5.80 -10.02 9.83
N LEU A 260 6.41 -9.89 11.00
CA LEU A 260 6.70 -11.00 11.89
C LEU A 260 5.58 -11.23 12.90
N ALA A 261 5.04 -10.14 13.47
CA ALA A 261 4.02 -10.23 14.48
C ALA A 261 3.13 -8.98 14.51
N LEU A 262 1.87 -9.19 14.89
CA LEU A 262 0.92 -8.14 15.25
C LEU A 262 0.26 -8.60 16.56
N LYS A 263 0.82 -8.18 17.69
CA LYS A 263 0.44 -8.68 19.03
C LYS A 263 -0.32 -7.63 19.83
N PRO A 264 -1.31 -8.03 20.62
CA PRO A 264 -1.94 -7.11 21.56
C PRO A 264 -0.90 -6.60 22.56
N SER A 265 -1.03 -5.33 22.93
CA SER A 265 -0.24 -4.66 23.96
C SER A 265 -1.21 -4.16 25.04
N TYR A 266 -0.97 -4.55 26.27
CA TYR A 266 -1.84 -4.16 27.38
C TYR A 266 -1.28 -2.97 28.19
N GLY A 267 -0.14 -2.45 27.76
CA GLY A 267 0.52 -1.29 28.34
C GLY A 267 1.72 -0.85 27.50
N HIS A 268 2.12 0.40 27.67
CA HIS A 268 3.34 0.92 27.01
C HIS A 268 4.58 0.74 27.91
N ASP A 269 4.60 -0.31 28.76
CA ASP A 269 5.72 -0.57 29.64
C ASP A 269 6.91 -1.16 28.86
N ALA A 270 8.11 -0.69 29.22
CA ALA A 270 9.34 -1.13 28.58
C ALA A 270 9.63 -2.63 28.78
N GLN A 271 9.16 -3.22 29.89
CA GLN A 271 9.36 -4.64 30.17
C GLN A 271 8.45 -5.49 29.28
N GLU A 272 7.15 -5.18 29.18
CA GLU A 272 6.21 -5.88 28.31
C GLU A 272 6.67 -5.84 26.85
N LEU A 273 7.08 -4.65 26.35
CA LEU A 273 7.62 -4.48 25.02
C LEU A 273 8.85 -5.35 24.78
N GLN A 274 9.78 -5.41 25.75
CA GLN A 274 10.97 -6.25 25.66
C GLN A 274 10.61 -7.73 25.59
N GLU A 275 9.68 -8.20 26.45
CA GLU A 275 9.25 -9.60 26.51
C GLU A 275 8.60 -10.03 25.19
N THR A 276 7.73 -9.18 24.62
CA THR A 276 7.08 -9.42 23.33
C THR A 276 8.08 -9.47 22.21
N LEU A 277 8.98 -8.48 22.10
CA LEU A 277 10.05 -8.48 21.09
C LEU A 277 10.93 -9.73 21.20
N LEU A 278 11.37 -10.09 22.41
CA LEU A 278 12.21 -11.28 22.63
C LEU A 278 11.50 -12.56 22.22
N SER A 279 10.20 -12.67 22.53
CA SER A 279 9.36 -13.80 22.11
C SER A 279 9.34 -13.95 20.60
N VAL A 280 9.06 -12.85 19.87
CA VAL A 280 9.01 -12.82 18.40
C VAL A 280 10.36 -13.19 17.80
N LEU A 281 11.46 -12.59 18.27
CA LEU A 281 12.81 -12.86 17.76
C LEU A 281 13.23 -14.32 17.95
N ARG A 282 12.85 -14.94 19.06
CA ARG A 282 13.10 -16.35 19.37
C ARG A 282 12.22 -17.27 18.51
N GLU A 283 10.95 -16.92 18.34
CA GLU A 283 10.00 -17.68 17.53
C GLU A 283 10.50 -17.81 16.08
N TYR A 284 10.98 -16.71 15.49
CA TYR A 284 11.55 -16.71 14.13
C TYR A 284 13.04 -17.12 14.08
N LYS A 285 13.66 -17.41 15.23
CA LYS A 285 15.07 -17.84 15.36
C LYS A 285 16.06 -16.83 14.74
N ILE A 286 15.82 -15.53 14.94
CA ILE A 286 16.63 -14.45 14.36
C ILE A 286 17.39 -13.62 15.41
N SER A 287 17.42 -14.06 16.67
CA SER A 287 18.04 -13.30 17.78
C SER A 287 19.53 -13.00 17.56
N ASP A 288 20.23 -13.85 16.82
CA ASP A 288 21.66 -13.72 16.49
C ASP A 288 21.94 -13.00 15.16
N LYS A 289 20.88 -12.66 14.42
CA LYS A 289 20.97 -12.02 13.08
C LYS A 289 20.59 -10.56 13.06
N ILE A 290 20.32 -9.96 14.22
CA ILE A 290 19.83 -8.58 14.32
C ILE A 290 20.93 -7.58 14.01
N GLY A 291 20.70 -6.75 12.99
CA GLY A 291 21.55 -5.61 12.65
C GLY A 291 21.11 -4.35 13.39
N TYR A 292 19.89 -3.92 13.17
CA TYR A 292 19.35 -2.68 13.75
C TYR A 292 17.91 -2.86 14.24
N PHE A 293 17.55 -1.96 15.17
CA PHE A 293 16.17 -1.73 15.57
C PHE A 293 15.75 -0.32 15.18
N ILE A 294 14.55 -0.16 14.61
CA ILE A 294 13.97 1.13 14.30
C ILE A 294 12.57 1.26 14.92
N ALA A 295 12.32 2.34 15.64
CA ALA A 295 11.02 2.65 16.22
C ALA A 295 10.87 4.17 16.37
N ASP A 296 9.75 4.63 16.88
CA ASP A 296 9.52 6.01 17.24
C ASP A 296 10.49 6.48 18.37
N ASN A 297 10.42 7.74 18.75
CA ASN A 297 11.35 8.33 19.70
C ASN A 297 10.87 8.30 21.16
N ALA A 298 9.93 7.41 21.50
CA ALA A 298 9.48 7.22 22.88
C ALA A 298 10.62 6.67 23.75
N ALA A 299 10.72 7.16 24.98
CA ALA A 299 11.75 6.76 25.95
C ALA A 299 11.62 5.27 26.34
N ASN A 300 10.40 4.74 26.33
CA ASN A 300 10.12 3.33 26.62
C ASN A 300 10.76 2.39 25.60
N ASN A 301 10.85 2.78 24.32
CA ASN A 301 11.53 1.99 23.29
C ASN A 301 13.02 1.85 23.59
N ASP A 302 13.67 2.95 24.00
CA ASP A 302 15.08 2.92 24.37
C ASP A 302 15.30 2.08 25.66
N ALA A 303 14.36 2.12 26.62
CA ALA A 303 14.40 1.30 27.82
C ALA A 303 14.19 -0.19 27.51
N ALA A 304 13.22 -0.53 26.66
CA ALA A 304 12.97 -1.90 26.23
C ALA A 304 14.18 -2.52 25.53
N LEU A 305 14.85 -1.78 24.64
CA LEU A 305 16.06 -2.26 23.97
C LEU A 305 17.24 -2.45 24.93
N ARG A 306 17.37 -1.60 25.99
CA ARG A 306 18.35 -1.85 27.06
C ARG A 306 18.04 -3.10 27.87
N LEU A 307 16.76 -3.42 28.10
CA LEU A 307 16.37 -4.67 28.76
C LEU A 307 16.63 -5.87 27.82
N LEU A 308 16.29 -5.75 26.54
CA LEU A 308 16.51 -6.77 25.51
C LEU A 308 17.99 -7.18 25.40
N SER A 309 18.91 -6.20 25.51
CA SER A 309 20.37 -6.46 25.44
C SER A 309 20.90 -7.33 26.58
N ARG A 310 20.12 -7.62 27.60
CA ARG A 310 20.46 -8.58 28.65
C ARG A 310 20.20 -10.03 28.25
N HIS A 311 19.42 -10.23 27.18
CA HIS A 311 18.95 -11.54 26.74
C HIS A 311 19.53 -11.99 25.39
N ILE A 312 19.94 -11.03 24.54
CA ILE A 312 20.53 -11.27 23.22
C ILE A 312 21.73 -10.32 23.01
N ASP A 313 22.66 -10.71 22.16
CA ASP A 313 23.88 -9.89 21.88
C ASP A 313 23.55 -8.72 20.96
N VAL A 314 22.92 -7.68 21.51
CA VAL A 314 22.66 -6.41 20.82
C VAL A 314 23.24 -5.26 21.62
N LYS A 315 23.69 -4.23 20.92
CA LYS A 315 24.27 -3.00 21.51
C LYS A 315 23.36 -1.81 21.19
N PRO A 316 22.36 -1.51 22.05
CA PRO A 316 21.35 -0.50 21.75
C PRO A 316 21.91 0.84 21.30
N ALA A 317 23.01 1.31 21.93
CA ALA A 317 23.67 2.55 21.57
C ALA A 317 24.16 2.60 20.09
N ARG A 318 24.47 1.45 19.47
CA ARG A 318 24.97 1.36 18.10
C ARG A 318 23.95 0.85 17.08
N GLN A 319 22.93 0.15 17.56
CA GLN A 319 21.95 -0.56 16.72
C GLN A 319 20.56 0.06 16.77
N ARG A 320 20.37 1.15 17.50
CA ARG A 320 19.12 1.89 17.59
C ARG A 320 19.04 2.95 16.50
N LEU A 321 18.15 2.75 15.53
CA LEU A 321 17.78 3.75 14.53
C LEU A 321 16.50 4.47 14.97
N ARG A 322 16.43 5.75 14.68
CA ARG A 322 15.29 6.59 15.03
C ARG A 322 14.40 6.78 13.80
N CYS A 323 13.09 6.63 13.96
CA CYS A 323 12.15 6.88 12.88
C CYS A 323 12.22 8.34 12.41
N SER A 324 12.77 8.56 11.21
CA SER A 324 12.93 9.92 10.65
C SER A 324 11.58 10.59 10.39
N GLY A 325 10.55 9.83 10.04
CA GLY A 325 9.19 10.35 9.89
C GLY A 325 8.64 10.90 11.20
N HIS A 326 8.89 10.18 12.31
CA HIS A 326 8.49 10.65 13.64
C HIS A 326 9.31 11.89 14.07
N VAL A 327 10.61 11.95 13.76
CA VAL A 327 11.44 13.16 14.03
C VAL A 327 10.86 14.37 13.32
N ILE A 328 10.55 14.28 12.03
CA ILE A 328 9.95 15.37 11.25
C ILE A 328 8.60 15.78 11.87
N ASN A 329 7.77 14.83 12.27
CA ASN A 329 6.50 15.11 12.92
C ASN A 329 6.68 15.91 14.23
N LEU A 330 7.64 15.52 15.08
CA LEU A 330 7.94 16.23 16.31
C LEU A 330 8.44 17.66 16.06
N VAL A 331 9.32 17.84 15.07
CA VAL A 331 9.83 19.15 14.66
C VAL A 331 8.68 20.05 14.20
N VAL A 332 7.82 19.55 13.34
CA VAL A 332 6.70 20.35 12.82
C VAL A 332 5.67 20.65 13.90
N LYS A 333 5.38 19.70 14.80
CA LYS A 333 4.51 19.97 15.96
C LYS A 333 5.09 21.06 16.88
N ALA A 334 6.41 21.08 17.10
CA ALA A 334 7.07 22.14 17.85
C ALA A 334 6.90 23.50 17.17
N ILE A 335 7.04 23.54 15.84
CA ILE A 335 6.86 24.77 15.05
C ILE A 335 5.40 25.25 15.08
N LEU A 336 4.43 24.34 14.93
CA LEU A 336 3.02 24.71 14.81
C LEU A 336 2.36 25.01 16.16
N TYR A 337 2.75 24.29 17.21
CA TYR A 337 2.01 24.23 18.46
C TYR A 337 2.86 24.46 19.72
N GLY A 338 4.18 24.59 19.59
CA GLY A 338 5.10 24.68 20.72
C GLY A 338 4.98 25.97 21.53
N VAL A 339 4.51 27.06 20.93
CA VAL A 339 4.32 28.36 21.59
C VAL A 339 2.90 28.85 21.37
N ASP A 340 2.29 29.42 22.42
CA ASP A 340 1.03 30.14 22.31
C ASP A 340 1.30 31.59 21.91
N SER A 341 0.46 32.18 21.06
CA SER A 341 0.59 33.57 20.61
C SER A 341 0.45 34.61 21.74
N GLU A 342 -0.14 34.19 22.87
CA GLU A 342 -0.29 35.00 24.09
C GLU A 342 0.90 34.82 25.06
N CYS A 343 1.88 34.00 24.72
CA CYS A 343 3.05 33.73 25.58
C CYS A 343 3.91 35.00 25.73
N MET A 344 4.57 35.16 26.89
CA MET A 344 5.52 36.23 27.09
C MET A 344 6.69 36.07 26.12
N LEU A 345 6.67 36.83 25.06
CA LEU A 345 7.55 36.70 23.91
C LEU A 345 9.04 36.74 24.29
N ASP A 346 9.42 37.60 25.22
CA ASP A 346 10.83 37.74 25.63
C ASP A 346 11.33 36.50 26.36
N ALA A 347 10.50 35.85 27.17
CA ALA A 347 10.85 34.59 27.83
C ALA A 347 10.97 33.44 26.80
N ALA A 348 10.00 33.32 25.87
CA ALA A 348 10.05 32.30 24.83
C ALA A 348 11.25 32.47 23.87
N LEU A 349 11.63 33.71 23.54
CA LEU A 349 12.80 33.98 22.71
C LEU A 349 14.11 33.74 23.48
N SER A 350 14.18 34.11 24.77
CA SER A 350 15.34 33.89 25.61
C SER A 350 15.61 32.42 25.84
N GLU A 351 14.60 31.61 26.18
CA GLU A 351 14.76 30.18 26.33
C GLU A 351 15.08 29.48 25.01
N ALA A 352 14.49 29.92 23.91
CA ALA A 352 14.78 29.40 22.59
C ALA A 352 16.21 29.69 22.11
N ASP A 353 16.81 30.82 22.50
CA ASP A 353 18.17 31.23 22.08
C ASP A 353 19.29 30.70 23.02
N HIS A 354 19.03 30.40 24.29
CA HIS A 354 20.04 30.12 25.33
C HIS A 354 20.15 28.68 25.80
N GLY A 355 19.45 27.72 25.24
CA GLY A 355 19.70 26.29 25.52
C GLY A 355 19.16 25.75 26.84
N GLY A 356 18.26 26.46 27.54
CA GLY A 356 17.53 25.91 28.68
C GLY A 356 16.71 24.68 28.29
N ASP A 357 16.22 23.90 29.28
CA ASP A 357 15.45 22.66 29.09
C ASP A 357 14.16 22.90 28.27
N SER A 358 14.38 23.20 26.97
CA SER A 358 13.30 23.43 25.99
C SER A 358 12.39 22.22 25.81
N GLU A 359 12.81 21.02 26.24
CA GLU A 359 11.97 19.81 26.22
C GLU A 359 10.74 19.91 27.11
N LEU A 360 10.88 20.52 28.31
CA LEU A 360 9.74 20.67 29.21
C LEU A 360 8.70 21.64 28.66
N PHE A 361 9.13 22.70 27.99
CA PHE A 361 8.25 23.75 27.47
C PHE A 361 7.48 23.27 26.24
N ASP A 362 8.21 22.74 25.26
CA ASP A 362 7.67 22.25 23.99
C ASP A 362 6.72 21.06 24.19
N THR A 363 7.18 20.01 24.86
CA THR A 363 6.40 18.78 25.05
C THR A 363 5.15 19.05 25.89
N SER A 364 5.24 19.87 26.93
CA SER A 364 4.09 20.22 27.76
C SER A 364 3.03 21.01 26.99
N THR A 365 3.43 22.02 26.20
CA THR A 365 2.50 22.87 25.46
C THR A 365 1.81 22.10 24.34
N VAL A 366 2.55 21.30 23.58
CA VAL A 366 2.00 20.43 22.53
C VAL A 366 1.05 19.40 23.13
N SER A 367 1.44 18.71 24.20
CA SER A 367 0.60 17.69 24.84
C SER A 367 -0.68 18.28 25.44
N LYS A 368 -0.63 19.45 26.05
CA LYS A 368 -1.83 20.18 26.53
C LYS A 368 -2.77 20.53 25.40
N PHE A 369 -2.24 21.04 24.30
CA PHE A 369 -3.01 21.36 23.12
C PHE A 369 -3.69 20.10 22.54
N GLU A 370 -2.95 19.01 22.35
CA GLU A 370 -3.51 17.74 21.88
C GLU A 370 -4.58 17.16 22.82
N ALA A 371 -4.41 17.30 24.13
CA ALA A 371 -5.41 16.88 25.10
C ALA A 371 -6.72 17.68 24.97
N VAL A 372 -6.64 18.99 24.76
CA VAL A 372 -7.82 19.84 24.52
C VAL A 372 -8.51 19.47 23.21
N LEU A 373 -7.76 19.12 22.16
CA LEU A 373 -8.35 18.68 20.89
C LEU A 373 -9.17 17.39 21.00
N ARG A 374 -8.87 16.52 21.97
CA ARG A 374 -9.63 15.29 22.27
C ARG A 374 -10.90 15.58 23.08
N SER A 375 -11.05 16.80 23.64
CA SER A 375 -12.23 17.19 24.39
C SER A 375 -13.46 17.24 23.49
N LYS A 376 -14.64 16.94 24.05
CA LYS A 376 -15.94 17.10 23.38
C LYS A 376 -16.42 18.55 23.31
N ASP A 377 -15.83 19.46 24.10
CA ASP A 377 -16.19 20.87 24.13
C ASP A 377 -15.63 21.63 22.94
N GLU A 378 -16.52 22.02 22.03
CA GLU A 378 -16.17 22.74 20.79
C GLU A 378 -15.60 24.14 21.09
N SER A 379 -16.13 24.84 22.09
CA SER A 379 -15.68 26.19 22.47
C SER A 379 -14.22 26.16 22.94
N SER A 380 -13.89 25.23 23.82
CA SER A 380 -12.52 25.02 24.31
C SER A 380 -11.56 24.66 23.19
N ARG A 381 -11.98 23.84 22.21
CA ARG A 381 -11.16 23.52 21.03
C ARG A 381 -10.89 24.76 20.16
N LEU A 382 -11.90 25.55 19.86
CA LEU A 382 -11.75 26.78 19.07
C LEU A 382 -10.84 27.78 19.76
N ASP A 383 -10.98 27.96 21.09
CA ASP A 383 -10.10 28.86 21.85
C ASP A 383 -8.66 28.36 21.92
N ALA A 384 -8.46 27.03 22.03
CA ALA A 384 -7.12 26.44 21.96
C ALA A 384 -6.44 26.69 20.59
N TRP A 385 -7.20 26.59 19.50
CA TRP A 385 -6.71 26.94 18.18
C TRP A 385 -6.33 28.43 18.05
N ARG A 386 -7.16 29.34 18.56
CA ARG A 386 -6.85 30.78 18.53
C ARG A 386 -5.50 31.12 19.11
N LYS A 387 -5.08 30.40 20.17
CA LYS A 387 -3.77 30.56 20.79
C LYS A 387 -2.58 30.20 19.87
N LYS A 388 -2.83 29.48 18.77
CA LYS A 388 -1.81 29.08 17.80
C LYS A 388 -1.60 30.09 16.67
N GLY A 389 -2.13 31.31 16.81
CA GLY A 389 -1.93 32.40 15.85
C GLY A 389 -2.64 32.18 14.52
N PRO A 390 -2.06 32.60 13.38
CA PRO A 390 -2.72 32.60 12.08
C PRO A 390 -3.21 31.23 11.61
N ILE A 391 -2.49 30.17 11.93
CA ILE A 391 -2.91 28.80 11.58
C ILE A 391 -4.19 28.40 12.34
N GLY A 392 -4.30 28.83 13.59
CA GLY A 392 -5.50 28.58 14.39
C GLY A 392 -6.70 29.40 13.91
N LYS A 393 -6.50 30.66 13.54
CA LYS A 393 -7.55 31.48 12.91
C LYS A 393 -8.04 30.85 11.61
N LEU A 394 -7.10 30.41 10.75
CA LEU A 394 -7.45 29.72 9.50
C LEU A 394 -8.22 28.42 9.76
N HIS A 395 -7.80 27.63 10.77
CA HIS A 395 -8.52 26.41 11.15
C HIS A 395 -9.97 26.73 11.52
N ASN A 396 -10.21 27.70 12.41
CA ASN A 396 -11.54 28.07 12.87
C ASN A 396 -12.41 28.64 11.74
N LEU A 397 -11.84 29.47 10.85
CA LEU A 397 -12.51 29.95 9.65
C LEU A 397 -12.98 28.79 8.75
N VAL A 398 -12.12 27.81 8.52
CA VAL A 398 -12.46 26.63 7.72
C VAL A 398 -13.51 25.76 8.41
N VAL A 399 -13.45 25.59 9.73
CA VAL A 399 -14.47 24.89 10.51
C VAL A 399 -15.81 25.61 10.40
N HIS A 400 -15.82 26.96 10.51
CA HIS A 400 -17.02 27.76 10.33
C HIS A 400 -17.68 27.54 8.96
N ILE A 401 -16.90 27.49 7.86
CA ILE A 401 -17.42 27.19 6.51
C ILE A 401 -18.03 25.78 6.47
N LYS A 402 -17.39 24.80 7.10
CA LYS A 402 -17.81 23.38 7.04
C LYS A 402 -19.00 23.06 7.91
N SER A 403 -19.26 23.81 8.97
CA SER A 403 -20.31 23.54 9.98
C SER A 403 -21.75 23.72 9.48
N GLY A 404 -21.97 24.37 8.32
CA GLY A 404 -23.31 24.59 7.77
C GLY A 404 -23.41 24.42 6.25
N SER A 405 -24.50 23.85 5.77
CA SER A 405 -24.75 23.72 4.32
C SER A 405 -24.96 25.06 3.63
N ALA A 406 -25.60 26.02 4.31
CA ALA A 406 -25.79 27.38 3.82
C ALA A 406 -24.43 28.11 3.69
N ARG A 407 -23.57 28.00 4.70
CA ARG A 407 -22.21 28.58 4.70
C ARG A 407 -21.36 28.02 3.58
N ARG A 408 -21.43 26.72 3.36
CA ARG A 408 -20.71 26.05 2.24
C ARG A 408 -21.18 26.57 0.89
N ARG A 409 -22.50 26.63 0.66
CA ARG A 409 -23.08 27.18 -0.59
C ARG A 409 -22.69 28.64 -0.82
N PHE A 410 -22.69 29.44 0.24
CA PHE A 410 -22.24 30.84 0.15
C PHE A 410 -20.77 30.92 -0.25
N PHE A 411 -19.91 30.11 0.36
CA PHE A 411 -18.48 30.03 0.01
C PHE A 411 -18.26 29.57 -1.44
N ASP A 412 -19.01 28.58 -1.90
CA ASP A 412 -18.95 28.10 -3.28
C ASP A 412 -19.37 29.20 -4.27
N ALA A 413 -20.42 29.99 -3.94
CA ALA A 413 -20.82 31.14 -4.74
C ALA A 413 -19.71 32.22 -4.81
N LYS A 414 -19.00 32.48 -3.69
CA LYS A 414 -17.88 33.44 -3.67
C LYS A 414 -16.68 32.95 -4.48
N GLN A 415 -16.42 31.64 -4.55
CA GLN A 415 -15.41 31.10 -5.46
C GLN A 415 -15.80 31.36 -6.93
N GLY A 416 -17.09 31.23 -7.29
CA GLY A 416 -17.55 31.56 -8.63
C GLY A 416 -17.42 33.07 -8.98
N GLU A 417 -17.65 33.98 -8.01
CA GLU A 417 -17.46 35.43 -8.18
C GLU A 417 -15.98 35.81 -8.40
N THR A 418 -15.05 35.04 -7.85
CA THR A 418 -13.58 35.29 -7.98
C THR A 418 -12.95 34.53 -9.15
N ASP A 419 -13.74 33.93 -10.05
CA ASP A 419 -13.30 33.08 -11.15
C ASP A 419 -12.34 31.95 -10.71
N THR A 420 -12.54 31.48 -9.48
CA THR A 420 -11.75 30.43 -8.88
C THR A 420 -12.45 29.09 -9.12
N ARG A 421 -11.67 28.07 -9.59
CA ARG A 421 -12.20 26.71 -9.63
C ARG A 421 -12.76 26.32 -8.28
N LEU A 422 -13.91 25.65 -8.25
CA LEU A 422 -14.56 25.21 -7.01
C LEU A 422 -13.68 24.20 -6.26
N TYR A 423 -13.12 24.62 -5.15
CA TYR A 423 -12.32 23.79 -4.25
C TYR A 423 -13.02 23.59 -2.91
N ARG A 424 -12.98 22.37 -2.41
CA ARG A 424 -13.39 22.11 -1.03
C ARG A 424 -12.28 22.57 -0.08
N VAL A 425 -12.65 23.22 1.01
CA VAL A 425 -11.73 23.57 2.08
C VAL A 425 -11.25 22.31 2.83
N ILE A 426 -10.00 22.34 3.26
CA ILE A 426 -9.33 21.26 4.01
C ILE A 426 -9.22 21.71 5.46
N VAL A 427 -9.60 20.85 6.42
CA VAL A 427 -9.44 21.10 7.86
C VAL A 427 -8.19 20.40 8.36
N ASN A 428 -7.40 21.09 9.15
CA ASN A 428 -6.34 20.48 9.92
C ASN A 428 -6.92 19.83 11.20
N GLY A 429 -6.84 18.51 11.31
CA GLY A 429 -7.30 17.76 12.49
C GLY A 429 -6.39 17.87 13.72
N GLY A 430 -5.24 18.54 13.63
CA GLY A 430 -4.25 18.67 14.72
C GLY A 430 -3.40 17.44 14.97
N VAL A 431 -3.78 16.26 14.46
CA VAL A 431 -3.07 14.99 14.70
C VAL A 431 -1.96 14.75 13.67
N ARG A 432 -2.28 14.93 12.38
CA ARG A 432 -1.32 14.78 11.28
C ARG A 432 -1.00 16.13 10.67
N TRP A 433 0.21 16.60 10.82
CA TRP A 433 0.64 17.94 10.38
C TRP A 433 0.58 18.15 8.86
N ASN A 434 0.62 17.10 8.04
CA ASN A 434 0.47 17.21 6.59
C ASN A 434 -0.82 17.93 6.20
N SER A 435 -1.91 17.71 6.95
CA SER A 435 -3.19 18.41 6.76
C SER A 435 -3.09 19.92 7.04
N ALA A 436 -2.16 20.34 7.90
CA ALA A 436 -1.90 21.77 8.14
C ALA A 436 -1.29 22.44 6.90
N CYS A 437 -0.31 21.79 6.28
CA CYS A 437 0.29 22.26 5.02
C CYS A 437 -0.76 22.34 3.91
N GLU A 438 -1.56 21.29 3.75
CA GLU A 438 -2.62 21.23 2.74
C GLU A 438 -3.73 22.26 2.99
N MET A 439 -4.09 22.50 4.25
CA MET A 439 -5.05 23.55 4.63
C MET A 439 -4.54 24.92 4.20
N ILE A 440 -3.27 25.24 4.48
CA ILE A 440 -2.68 26.53 4.11
C ILE A 440 -2.56 26.64 2.59
N GLU A 441 -2.06 25.62 1.90
CA GLU A 441 -1.96 25.58 0.42
C GLU A 441 -3.32 25.83 -0.22
N ARG A 442 -4.37 25.16 0.28
CA ARG A 442 -5.75 25.34 -0.16
C ARG A 442 -6.27 26.73 0.12
N ALA A 443 -5.96 27.30 1.30
CA ALA A 443 -6.37 28.66 1.64
C ALA A 443 -5.78 29.70 0.69
N PHE A 444 -4.54 29.54 0.24
CA PHE A 444 -3.96 30.42 -0.78
C PHE A 444 -4.61 30.28 -2.16
N GLN A 445 -5.07 29.09 -2.52
CA GLN A 445 -5.78 28.86 -3.79
C GLN A 445 -7.16 29.55 -3.83
N VAL A 446 -7.80 29.71 -2.67
CA VAL A 446 -9.15 30.28 -2.53
C VAL A 446 -9.16 31.57 -1.69
N LYS A 447 -8.02 32.28 -1.64
CA LYS A 447 -7.80 33.40 -0.74
C LYS A 447 -8.86 34.49 -0.90
N ASP A 448 -9.15 34.89 -2.14
CA ASP A 448 -10.08 35.98 -2.42
C ASP A 448 -11.53 35.62 -2.01
N ALA A 449 -11.92 34.36 -2.26
CA ALA A 449 -13.20 33.85 -1.78
C ALA A 449 -13.29 33.80 -0.25
N LEU A 450 -12.18 33.46 0.45
CA LEU A 450 -12.12 33.50 1.91
C LEU A 450 -12.21 34.94 2.46
N GLN A 451 -11.61 35.90 1.78
CA GLN A 451 -11.73 37.31 2.18
C GLN A 451 -13.17 37.80 2.05
N LEU A 452 -13.82 37.56 0.91
CA LEU A 452 -15.25 37.91 0.73
C LEU A 452 -16.16 37.19 1.75
N TYR A 453 -15.84 35.93 2.06
CA TYR A 453 -16.56 35.13 3.05
C TYR A 453 -16.47 35.78 4.46
N GLN A 454 -15.26 36.09 4.92
CA GLN A 454 -15.07 36.65 6.26
C GLN A 454 -15.61 38.06 6.37
N GLU A 455 -15.60 38.90 5.32
CA GLU A 455 -16.23 40.21 5.28
C GLU A 455 -17.76 40.11 5.50
N HIS A 456 -18.40 39.18 4.80
CA HIS A 456 -19.84 38.96 4.94
C HIS A 456 -20.23 38.48 6.35
N PHE A 457 -19.58 37.41 6.84
CA PHE A 457 -19.94 36.79 8.12
C PHE A 457 -19.42 37.56 9.35
N ARG A 458 -18.49 38.47 9.17
CA ARG A 458 -18.07 39.41 10.25
C ARG A 458 -19.19 40.32 10.70
N CYS A 459 -20.09 40.71 9.80
CA CYS A 459 -21.18 41.66 10.03
C CYS A 459 -22.56 41.02 10.19
N SER A 460 -22.71 39.72 9.95
CA SER A 460 -23.99 39.00 9.95
C SER A 460 -24.44 38.59 11.34
N GLY A 461 -25.70 38.85 11.70
CA GLY A 461 -26.39 38.63 12.96
C GLY A 461 -26.04 37.32 13.74
N THR A 462 -26.98 36.36 13.79
CA THR A 462 -26.86 35.13 14.61
C THR A 462 -25.85 34.11 14.09
N ASP A 463 -25.44 34.20 12.84
CA ASP A 463 -24.51 33.27 12.16
C ASP A 463 -23.10 33.87 11.99
N ARG A 464 -22.68 34.68 12.94
CA ARG A 464 -21.49 35.52 12.88
C ARG A 464 -20.21 34.71 13.05
N LEU A 465 -19.20 34.93 12.17
CA LEU A 465 -17.82 34.52 12.39
C LEU A 465 -17.21 35.36 13.54
N ASP A 466 -16.56 34.73 14.50
CA ASP A 466 -15.85 35.44 15.55
C ASP A 466 -14.75 36.33 14.93
N SER A 467 -14.67 37.59 15.34
CA SER A 467 -13.68 38.55 14.82
C SER A 467 -12.24 38.10 15.07
N ARG A 468 -12.04 37.32 16.14
CA ARG A 468 -10.73 36.74 16.49
C ARG A 468 -10.27 35.66 15.46
N ASP A 469 -11.22 35.10 14.69
CA ASP A 469 -10.93 34.09 13.67
C ASP A 469 -10.79 34.68 12.24
N CYS A 470 -10.87 36.04 12.13
CA CYS A 470 -10.65 36.74 10.87
C CYS A 470 -9.14 36.87 10.60
N LEU A 471 -8.74 36.56 9.36
CA LEU A 471 -7.34 36.69 8.91
C LEU A 471 -7.03 38.10 8.42
N SER A 472 -6.02 38.73 9.01
CA SER A 472 -5.46 40.02 8.59
C SER A 472 -4.42 39.84 7.48
N ALA A 473 -3.92 40.96 6.94
CA ALA A 473 -2.82 40.94 5.97
C ALA A 473 -1.52 40.34 6.57
N ASP A 474 -1.24 40.64 7.83
CA ASP A 474 -0.08 40.10 8.55
C ASP A 474 -0.23 38.59 8.79
N ASP A 475 -1.45 38.11 9.15
CA ASP A 475 -1.73 36.68 9.27
C ASP A 475 -1.46 35.94 7.94
N TRP A 476 -1.87 36.51 6.80
CA TRP A 476 -1.58 35.93 5.48
C TRP A 476 -0.09 35.92 5.16
N GLN A 477 0.68 36.94 5.60
CA GLN A 477 2.11 36.94 5.42
C GLN A 477 2.79 35.85 6.26
N GLU A 478 2.38 35.70 7.53
CA GLU A 478 2.92 34.64 8.40
C GLU A 478 2.56 33.25 7.88
N LEU A 479 1.32 33.01 7.40
CA LEU A 479 0.94 31.74 6.76
C LEU A 479 1.81 31.45 5.53
N ARG A 480 2.21 32.48 4.77
CA ARG A 480 3.11 32.32 3.62
C ARG A 480 4.50 31.88 4.05
N ASP A 481 5.05 32.49 5.11
CA ASP A 481 6.35 32.16 5.64
C ASP A 481 6.34 30.77 6.29
N LEU A 482 5.26 30.42 6.99
CA LEU A 482 5.02 29.08 7.52
C LEU A 482 4.99 28.03 6.39
N LEU A 483 4.34 28.33 5.26
CA LEU A 483 4.28 27.42 4.13
C LEU A 483 5.66 27.18 3.48
N LYS A 484 6.52 28.21 3.42
CA LYS A 484 7.92 28.05 2.96
C LYS A 484 8.68 27.04 3.80
N LEU A 485 8.38 26.94 5.10
CA LEU A 485 8.99 25.99 6.02
C LEU A 485 8.36 24.61 5.95
N LEU A 486 7.01 24.54 5.85
CA LEU A 486 6.30 23.26 5.84
C LEU A 486 6.50 22.46 4.55
N ARG A 487 6.67 23.11 3.40
CA ARG A 487 6.90 22.42 2.11
C ARG A 487 8.14 21.53 2.12
N PRO A 488 9.34 22.00 2.51
CA PRO A 488 10.50 21.13 2.68
C PRO A 488 10.26 19.97 3.67
N MET A 489 9.54 20.23 4.78
CA MET A 489 9.19 19.18 5.74
C MET A 489 8.26 18.12 5.12
N LYS A 490 7.27 18.54 4.32
CA LYS A 490 6.38 17.65 3.59
C LYS A 490 7.13 16.81 2.57
N GLU A 491 8.03 17.42 1.80
CA GLU A 491 8.89 16.71 0.85
C GLU A 491 9.78 15.68 1.57
N ALA A 492 10.41 16.07 2.64
CA ALA A 492 11.23 15.20 3.48
C ALA A 492 10.42 14.02 4.04
N SER A 493 9.23 14.31 4.57
CA SER A 493 8.32 13.28 5.10
C SER A 493 7.92 12.26 4.03
N LEU A 494 7.56 12.71 2.84
CA LEU A 494 7.22 11.82 1.72
C LEU A 494 8.39 10.92 1.30
N LYS A 495 9.62 11.44 1.33
CA LYS A 495 10.83 10.66 0.99
C LYS A 495 11.10 9.57 2.03
N VAL A 496 11.06 9.88 3.33
CA VAL A 496 11.34 8.90 4.39
C VAL A 496 10.22 7.89 4.60
N GLN A 497 9.01 8.21 4.18
CA GLN A 497 7.85 7.33 4.27
C GLN A 497 7.68 6.41 3.05
N ALA A 498 8.47 6.58 2.00
CA ALA A 498 8.42 5.73 0.82
C ALA A 498 8.89 4.30 1.12
N VAL A 499 8.55 3.37 0.24
CA VAL A 499 9.04 1.98 0.33
C VAL A 499 10.48 1.93 -0.15
N ALA A 500 11.39 1.44 0.67
CA ALA A 500 12.84 1.43 0.43
C ALA A 500 13.30 0.38 -0.61
N LYS A 501 12.51 0.13 -1.67
CA LYS A 501 12.91 -0.80 -2.75
C LYS A 501 14.16 -0.27 -3.44
N ASP A 502 15.12 -1.15 -3.67
CA ASP A 502 16.42 -0.85 -4.30
C ASP A 502 17.28 0.21 -3.56
N GLY A 503 16.95 0.55 -2.31
CA GLY A 503 17.67 1.49 -1.48
C GLY A 503 17.52 2.96 -1.87
N GLN A 504 16.47 3.34 -2.63
CA GLN A 504 16.20 4.74 -2.95
C GLN A 504 15.43 5.47 -1.83
N ASN A 505 14.16 5.75 -2.07
CA ASN A 505 13.34 6.46 -1.09
C ASN A 505 12.98 5.56 0.09
N GLY A 506 12.98 6.13 1.29
CA GLY A 506 12.72 5.40 2.52
C GLY A 506 13.93 4.63 3.08
N ALA A 507 15.11 4.70 2.45
CA ALA A 507 16.33 4.04 2.91
C ALA A 507 17.10 4.89 3.93
N LEU A 508 17.88 4.24 4.78
CA LEU A 508 18.58 4.86 5.91
C LEU A 508 19.50 6.03 5.52
N TRP A 509 20.16 5.98 4.36
CA TRP A 509 21.07 7.07 3.91
C TRP A 509 20.36 8.42 3.79
N GLN A 510 19.04 8.42 3.58
CA GLN A 510 18.26 9.65 3.51
C GLN A 510 18.09 10.33 4.88
N SER A 511 18.14 9.59 5.98
CA SER A 511 17.90 10.12 7.31
C SER A 511 18.84 11.28 7.62
N LEU A 512 20.16 11.06 7.60
CA LEU A 512 21.14 12.10 7.91
C LEU A 512 21.11 13.23 6.89
N SER A 513 21.00 12.91 5.60
CA SER A 513 20.97 13.92 4.54
C SER A 513 19.73 14.83 4.60
N ILE A 514 18.57 14.28 4.99
CA ILE A 514 17.34 15.04 5.19
C ILE A 514 17.43 15.94 6.43
N LEU A 515 17.93 15.40 7.55
CA LEU A 515 18.11 16.20 8.76
C LEU A 515 19.05 17.39 8.52
N ASP A 516 20.17 17.17 7.83
CA ASP A 516 21.13 18.23 7.45
C ASP A 516 20.49 19.29 6.54
N TRP A 517 19.75 18.85 5.52
CA TRP A 517 19.00 19.74 4.63
C TRP A 517 17.95 20.57 5.35
N LEU A 518 17.17 19.96 6.24
CA LEU A 518 16.13 20.65 7.01
C LEU A 518 16.72 21.64 8.01
N LEU A 519 17.82 21.29 8.70
CA LEU A 519 18.55 22.23 9.57
C LEU A 519 19.01 23.46 8.80
N SER A 520 19.69 23.25 7.67
CA SER A 520 20.14 24.35 6.80
C SER A 520 18.97 25.22 6.34
N THR A 521 17.84 24.63 5.99
CA THR A 521 16.63 25.35 5.57
C THR A 521 16.06 26.21 6.68
N ILE A 522 15.95 25.68 7.90
CA ILE A 522 15.47 26.42 9.06
C ILE A 522 16.43 27.56 9.42
N GLU A 523 17.73 27.34 9.39
CA GLU A 523 18.75 28.36 9.70
C GLU A 523 18.68 29.53 8.74
N VAL A 524 18.51 29.27 7.44
CA VAL A 524 18.32 30.35 6.45
C VAL A 524 17.07 31.18 6.77
N LEU A 525 15.97 30.52 7.11
CA LEU A 525 14.71 31.19 7.43
C LEU A 525 14.82 32.00 8.73
N LYS A 526 15.45 31.46 9.79
CA LYS A 526 15.67 32.14 11.07
C LYS A 526 16.35 33.50 10.92
N ARG A 527 17.29 33.65 9.98
CA ARG A 527 18.02 34.92 9.74
C ARG A 527 17.12 36.03 9.21
N THR A 528 16.02 35.68 8.54
CA THR A 528 15.13 36.65 7.88
C THR A 528 13.88 36.96 8.67
N LEU A 529 13.51 36.11 9.65
CA LEU A 529 12.29 36.29 10.44
C LEU A 529 12.42 37.42 11.48
N PRO A 530 11.36 38.25 11.67
CA PRO A 530 11.28 39.20 12.74
C PRO A 530 11.24 38.52 14.11
N ARG A 531 11.56 39.26 15.18
CA ARG A 531 11.45 38.78 16.58
C ARG A 531 9.98 38.80 17.00
N ASN A 532 9.28 37.73 16.74
CA ASN A 532 7.85 37.50 17.10
C ASN A 532 7.65 36.05 17.57
N HIS A 533 6.40 35.69 17.93
CA HIS A 533 6.06 34.34 18.36
C HIS A 533 6.42 33.28 17.31
N PHE A 534 6.27 33.58 16.02
CA PHE A 534 6.61 32.66 14.94
C PHE A 534 8.10 32.34 14.92
N ARG A 535 8.99 33.31 15.16
CA ARG A 535 10.42 33.07 15.31
C ARG A 535 10.72 32.17 16.52
N ALA A 536 10.00 32.32 17.64
CA ALA A 536 10.14 31.45 18.79
C ALA A 536 9.73 30.01 18.44
N CYS A 537 8.63 29.82 17.73
CA CYS A 537 8.19 28.54 17.22
C CYS A 537 9.25 27.86 16.32
N VAL A 538 9.81 28.63 15.37
CA VAL A 538 10.85 28.14 14.45
C VAL A 538 12.12 27.76 15.22
N ASN A 539 12.48 28.50 16.26
CA ASN A 539 13.61 28.17 17.12
C ASN A 539 13.40 26.87 17.88
N LEU A 540 12.19 26.61 18.40
CA LEU A 540 11.87 25.33 19.05
C LEU A 540 11.99 24.17 18.06
N GLY A 541 11.46 24.33 16.85
CA GLY A 541 11.61 23.34 15.80
C GLY A 541 13.08 23.08 15.45
N TRP A 542 13.88 24.10 15.34
CA TRP A 542 15.33 24.00 15.10
C TRP A 542 16.02 23.23 16.22
N LYS A 543 15.80 23.58 17.50
CA LYS A 543 16.36 22.86 18.65
C LYS A 543 15.97 21.38 18.67
N LYS A 544 14.71 21.10 18.38
CA LYS A 544 14.22 19.72 18.28
C LYS A 544 14.96 18.94 17.19
N LEU A 545 15.13 19.55 16.03
CA LEU A 545 15.83 18.94 14.90
C LEU A 545 17.32 18.74 15.20
N ASP A 546 18.00 19.76 15.77
CA ASP A 546 19.40 19.72 16.18
C ASP A 546 19.66 18.60 17.20
N LYS A 547 18.78 18.43 18.19
CA LYS A 547 18.84 17.31 19.13
C LYS A 547 18.87 15.95 18.42
N TYR A 548 17.99 15.72 17.46
CA TYR A 548 17.94 14.45 16.74
C TYR A 548 19.10 14.31 15.74
N TYR A 549 19.59 15.40 15.20
CA TYR A 549 20.81 15.42 14.41
C TYR A 549 22.01 14.98 15.26
N ALA A 550 22.18 15.53 16.45
CA ALA A 550 23.24 15.13 17.40
C ALA A 550 23.08 13.65 17.84
N LEU A 551 21.85 13.17 18.07
CA LEU A 551 21.60 11.76 18.40
C LEU A 551 21.99 10.79 17.27
N SER A 552 22.05 11.24 16.00
CA SER A 552 22.52 10.42 14.89
C SER A 552 24.00 10.05 15.02
N ASP A 553 24.78 10.82 15.79
CA ASP A 553 26.20 10.54 16.04
C ASP A 553 26.42 9.28 16.89
N ALA A 554 25.47 8.91 17.73
CA ALA A 554 25.55 7.72 18.56
C ALA A 554 25.51 6.41 17.73
N THR A 555 24.85 6.45 16.55
CA THR A 555 24.66 5.26 15.71
C THR A 555 25.48 5.39 14.42
N PRO A 556 26.56 4.61 14.24
CA PRO A 556 27.44 4.66 13.07
C PRO A 556 26.71 4.51 11.73
N ALA A 557 25.62 3.76 11.71
CA ALA A 557 24.86 3.39 10.51
C ALA A 557 24.46 4.60 9.63
N TYR A 558 24.11 5.74 10.23
CA TYR A 558 23.72 6.93 9.47
C TYR A 558 24.83 7.46 8.57
N ARG A 559 26.06 7.51 9.10
CA ARG A 559 27.25 7.94 8.33
C ARG A 559 27.68 6.85 7.35
N LEU A 560 27.71 5.61 7.79
CA LEU A 560 28.04 4.47 6.93
C LEU A 560 27.11 4.37 5.72
N ALA A 561 25.80 4.64 5.89
CA ALA A 561 24.83 4.61 4.80
C ALA A 561 25.18 5.63 3.69
N ILE A 562 25.73 6.80 4.04
CA ILE A 562 26.18 7.81 3.07
C ILE A 562 27.53 7.40 2.45
N PHE A 563 28.48 6.91 3.24
CA PHE A 563 29.77 6.42 2.72
C PHE A 563 29.58 5.30 1.70
N LEU A 564 28.68 4.35 2.00
CA LEU A 564 28.42 3.17 1.17
C LEU A 564 27.42 3.45 0.04
N HIS A 565 26.89 4.67 -0.05
CA HIS A 565 26.08 5.08 -1.21
C HIS A 565 26.99 5.45 -2.38
N PRO A 566 26.91 4.74 -3.54
CA PRO A 566 27.89 4.87 -4.62
C PRO A 566 27.95 6.24 -5.29
N CYS A 567 26.87 7.03 -5.22
CA CYS A 567 26.87 8.41 -5.73
C CYS A 567 27.48 9.43 -4.77
N PHE A 568 27.55 9.12 -3.48
CA PHE A 568 27.90 10.10 -2.44
C PHE A 568 29.29 9.87 -1.88
N LYS A 569 29.56 8.71 -1.33
CA LYS A 569 30.84 8.34 -0.71
C LYS A 569 31.29 9.43 0.29
N ARG A 570 32.58 9.58 0.51
CA ARG A 570 33.18 10.63 1.37
C ARG A 570 32.86 12.06 0.88
N ARG A 571 32.64 12.23 -0.44
CA ARG A 571 32.43 13.55 -1.07
C ARG A 571 31.18 14.27 -0.58
N TRP A 572 30.14 13.54 -0.12
CA TRP A 572 28.97 14.16 0.48
C TRP A 572 29.33 14.96 1.73
N PHE A 573 30.12 14.38 2.62
CA PHE A 573 30.56 15.02 3.86
C PHE A 573 31.43 16.23 3.58
N GLU A 574 32.41 16.14 2.68
CA GLU A 574 33.26 17.26 2.27
C GLU A 574 32.44 18.47 1.78
N ARG A 575 31.35 18.20 1.06
CA ARG A 575 30.48 19.24 0.52
C ARG A 575 29.59 19.88 1.58
N HIS A 576 28.96 19.07 2.44
CA HIS A 576 27.94 19.53 3.38
C HIS A 576 28.52 19.97 4.73
N TRP A 577 29.65 19.40 5.12
CA TRP A 577 30.35 19.75 6.35
C TRP A 577 31.60 20.58 6.11
N MET A 578 31.60 21.36 5.04
CA MET A 578 32.71 22.24 4.70
C MET A 578 33.09 23.17 5.89
N GLY A 579 34.35 23.18 6.27
CA GLY A 579 34.85 23.95 7.43
C GLY A 579 34.65 23.29 8.80
N LYS A 580 34.05 22.10 8.86
CA LYS A 580 33.84 21.32 10.09
C LYS A 580 34.83 20.15 10.15
N THR A 581 36.13 20.46 10.29
CA THR A 581 37.22 19.47 10.20
C THR A 581 37.01 18.29 11.17
N SER A 582 36.66 18.58 12.44
CA SER A 582 36.43 17.54 13.45
C SER A 582 35.26 16.59 13.11
N TRP A 583 34.25 17.06 12.38
CA TRP A 583 33.14 16.24 11.93
C TRP A 583 33.57 15.32 10.82
N LEU A 584 34.40 15.80 9.89
CA LEU A 584 34.97 15.00 8.81
C LEU A 584 35.86 13.88 9.36
N GLU A 585 36.77 14.23 10.30
CA GLU A 585 37.64 13.28 10.99
C GLU A 585 36.81 12.19 11.72
N SER A 586 35.75 12.60 12.45
CA SER A 586 34.86 11.70 13.14
C SER A 586 34.09 10.76 12.15
N ALA A 587 33.73 11.27 10.97
CA ALA A 587 33.09 10.44 9.95
C ALA A 587 34.07 9.40 9.38
N ASP A 588 35.29 9.81 9.07
CA ASP A 588 36.37 8.92 8.60
C ASP A 588 36.69 7.83 9.65
N GLU A 589 36.75 8.20 10.94
CA GLU A 589 36.96 7.24 12.03
C GLU A 589 35.84 6.19 12.10
N VAL A 590 34.58 6.63 11.93
CA VAL A 590 33.44 5.71 11.93
C VAL A 590 33.57 4.70 10.80
N MET A 591 33.91 5.16 9.59
CA MET A 591 34.10 4.27 8.44
C MET A 591 35.27 3.30 8.64
N ASN A 592 36.43 3.82 9.07
CA ASN A 592 37.61 3.00 9.31
C ASN A 592 37.37 1.96 10.41
N ARG A 593 36.71 2.33 11.51
CA ARG A 593 36.36 1.40 12.60
C ARG A 593 35.42 0.29 12.09
N ALA A 594 34.37 0.66 11.35
CA ALA A 594 33.45 -0.34 10.76
C ALA A 594 34.18 -1.26 9.78
N TRP A 595 35.14 -0.74 9.01
CA TRP A 595 35.96 -1.53 8.10
C TRP A 595 36.87 -2.52 8.85
N GLN A 596 37.52 -2.11 9.92
CA GLN A 596 38.31 -3.02 10.76
C GLN A 596 37.47 -4.08 11.47
N ASP A 597 36.25 -3.70 11.91
CA ASP A 597 35.29 -4.64 12.48
C ASP A 597 34.84 -5.67 11.42
N ALA A 598 34.62 -5.25 10.18
CA ALA A 598 34.29 -6.13 9.06
C ALA A 598 35.41 -7.15 8.75
N LYS A 599 36.65 -6.70 8.69
CA LYS A 599 37.80 -7.59 8.51
C LYS A 599 37.90 -8.66 9.61
N ARG A 600 37.54 -8.33 10.84
CA ARG A 600 37.52 -9.29 11.96
C ARG A 600 36.32 -10.24 11.90
N ARG A 601 35.19 -9.76 11.45
CA ARG A 601 33.94 -10.55 11.39
C ARG A 601 33.90 -11.54 10.23
N TRP A 602 34.56 -11.22 9.11
CA TRP A 602 34.61 -12.05 7.91
C TRP A 602 36.05 -12.32 7.42
N PRO A 603 36.87 -13.00 8.22
CA PRO A 603 38.33 -13.19 7.89
C PRO A 603 38.53 -14.01 6.61
N ASN A 604 37.63 -14.92 6.28
CA ASN A 604 37.74 -15.76 5.08
C ASN A 604 37.54 -15.00 3.77
N GLU A 605 36.87 -13.86 3.80
CA GLU A 605 36.70 -13.01 2.60
C GLU A 605 37.96 -12.17 2.33
N VAL A 606 38.76 -11.89 3.36
CA VAL A 606 40.03 -11.15 3.23
C VAL A 606 41.05 -11.93 2.38
N THR A 607 41.05 -13.25 2.51
CA THR A 607 42.01 -14.13 1.79
C THR A 607 41.68 -14.28 0.31
N VAL A 608 40.41 -14.07 -0.09
CA VAL A 608 39.97 -14.18 -1.49
C VAL A 608 40.39 -12.92 -2.29
N SER A 609 40.58 -11.80 -1.61
CA SER A 609 40.96 -10.52 -2.24
C SER A 609 42.46 -10.43 -2.58
N SER A 610 43.28 -11.31 -2.06
CA SER A 610 44.71 -11.37 -2.41
C SER A 610 44.86 -12.03 -3.78
N PRO A 611 45.42 -11.36 -4.79
CA PRO A 611 45.74 -12.00 -6.04
C PRO A 611 46.64 -13.21 -5.75
N LYS A 612 46.31 -14.39 -6.32
CA LYS A 612 47.26 -15.52 -6.32
C LYS A 612 48.58 -14.95 -6.78
N GLN A 613 49.63 -15.10 -5.96
CA GLN A 613 51.01 -14.82 -6.38
C GLN A 613 51.26 -15.68 -7.64
N GLN A 614 51.08 -15.09 -8.81
CA GLN A 614 51.72 -15.57 -10.01
C GLN A 614 53.19 -15.30 -9.81
N GLU A 615 54.02 -16.29 -10.11
CA GLU A 615 55.49 -16.10 -10.19
C GLU A 615 55.73 -14.99 -11.23
N MET A 616 55.95 -13.77 -10.73
CA MET A 616 56.30 -12.62 -11.57
C MET A 616 57.79 -12.71 -11.89
N ASP A 617 58.15 -12.41 -13.12
CA ASP A 617 59.53 -12.24 -13.48
C ASP A 617 60.13 -10.97 -12.84
N ALA A 618 61.48 -10.89 -12.85
CA ALA A 618 62.19 -9.80 -12.19
C ALA A 618 61.87 -8.42 -12.80
N PHE A 619 61.42 -8.34 -14.05
CA PHE A 619 61.02 -7.11 -14.73
C PHE A 619 59.60 -6.67 -14.32
N ASP A 620 58.68 -7.59 -14.21
CA ASP A 620 57.34 -7.32 -13.73
C ASP A 620 57.35 -6.95 -12.25
N ALA A 621 58.21 -7.60 -11.43
CA ALA A 621 58.44 -7.24 -10.04
C ALA A 621 58.99 -5.79 -9.88
N TYR A 622 59.96 -5.39 -10.75
CA TYR A 622 60.52 -4.04 -10.75
C TYR A 622 59.46 -2.97 -11.12
N ASN A 623 58.56 -3.27 -12.01
CA ASN A 623 57.50 -2.35 -12.40
C ASN A 623 56.30 -2.34 -11.40
N HIS A 624 56.15 -3.43 -10.62
CA HIS A 624 55.05 -3.56 -9.66
C HIS A 624 55.27 -2.75 -8.37
N ASP A 625 56.50 -2.41 -8.04
CA ASP A 625 56.85 -1.53 -6.91
C ASP A 625 56.36 -0.05 -7.07
N ILE A 626 55.77 0.26 -8.23
CA ILE A 626 55.18 1.57 -8.50
C ILE A 626 53.74 1.64 -8.02
N ASP A 627 53.07 0.52 -7.87
CA ASP A 627 51.70 0.44 -7.31
C ASP A 627 51.80 0.25 -5.79
N ASP A 628 51.68 1.34 -5.09
CA ASP A 628 51.57 1.50 -3.64
C ASP A 628 50.75 0.35 -3.00
N ASP A 629 51.22 -0.27 -1.91
CA ASP A 629 50.59 -1.35 -1.11
C ASP A 629 49.15 -0.99 -0.65
N THR A 630 48.75 0.28 -0.85
CA THR A 630 47.39 0.80 -0.62
C THR A 630 46.35 0.30 -1.62
N ASP A 631 46.72 -0.34 -2.73
CA ASP A 631 45.76 -0.79 -3.77
C ASP A 631 45.07 -2.10 -3.41
N ASN A 632 45.54 -2.80 -2.38
CA ASN A 632 44.94 -4.05 -1.91
C ASN A 632 43.77 -3.85 -0.94
N ASP A 633 43.53 -2.63 -0.45
CA ASP A 633 42.41 -2.38 0.48
C ASP A 633 41.12 -2.04 -0.28
N GLU A 634 40.09 -2.93 -0.17
CA GLU A 634 38.80 -2.75 -0.85
C GLU A 634 38.16 -1.40 -0.55
N LEU A 635 38.24 -0.91 0.70
CA LEU A 635 37.70 0.38 1.09
C LEU A 635 38.41 1.52 0.37
N ALA A 636 39.74 1.50 0.34
CA ALA A 636 40.52 2.52 -0.34
C ALA A 636 40.21 2.53 -1.86
N ARG A 637 40.12 1.36 -2.49
CA ARG A 637 39.74 1.22 -3.88
C ARG A 637 38.32 1.74 -4.13
N TYR A 638 37.34 1.34 -3.32
CA TYR A 638 35.95 1.85 -3.43
C TYR A 638 35.86 3.37 -3.32
N LEU A 639 36.59 3.98 -2.39
CA LEU A 639 36.55 5.43 -2.18
C LEU A 639 37.23 6.22 -3.31
N ARG A 640 38.29 5.67 -3.93
CA ARG A 640 39.00 6.27 -5.07
C ARG A 640 38.22 6.15 -6.39
N GLU A 641 37.46 5.08 -6.58
CA GLU A 641 36.69 4.90 -7.79
C GLU A 641 35.73 6.07 -8.05
N GLU A 642 35.51 6.39 -9.32
CA GLU A 642 34.54 7.38 -9.73
C GLU A 642 33.16 7.10 -9.13
N ARG A 643 32.47 8.17 -8.76
CA ARG A 643 31.12 8.03 -8.20
C ARG A 643 30.14 7.60 -9.28
N ALA A 644 29.23 6.73 -8.90
CA ALA A 644 28.12 6.37 -9.78
C ALA A 644 27.28 7.61 -10.17
N PRO A 645 26.65 7.61 -11.36
CA PRO A 645 25.79 8.69 -11.80
C PRO A 645 24.68 9.02 -10.80
N GLN A 646 24.30 10.29 -10.74
CA GLN A 646 23.21 10.72 -9.86
C GLN A 646 21.92 9.99 -10.21
N GLY A 647 21.21 9.49 -9.20
CA GLY A 647 20.00 8.70 -9.38
C GLY A 647 20.22 7.18 -9.42
N THR A 648 21.50 6.72 -9.38
CA THR A 648 21.80 5.30 -9.23
C THR A 648 21.23 4.77 -7.92
N ARG A 649 20.54 3.65 -8.00
CA ARG A 649 19.96 2.96 -6.84
C ARG A 649 21.06 2.19 -6.09
N PRO A 650 21.30 2.49 -4.81
CA PRO A 650 22.48 1.94 -4.13
C PRO A 650 22.45 0.41 -3.99
N LEU A 651 21.32 -0.20 -3.62
CA LEU A 651 21.24 -1.67 -3.51
C LEU A 651 21.38 -2.36 -4.87
N THR A 652 20.82 -1.78 -5.95
CA THR A 652 21.00 -2.30 -7.32
C THR A 652 22.47 -2.25 -7.72
N TRP A 653 23.13 -1.11 -7.48
CA TRP A 653 24.56 -0.98 -7.77
C TRP A 653 25.39 -2.00 -7.00
N TRP A 654 25.15 -2.17 -5.70
CA TRP A 654 25.85 -3.17 -4.88
C TRP A 654 25.57 -4.60 -5.32
N ARG A 655 24.36 -4.93 -5.78
CA ARG A 655 24.01 -6.24 -6.36
C ARG A 655 24.82 -6.54 -7.62
N GLU A 656 25.04 -5.53 -8.46
CA GLU A 656 25.82 -5.67 -9.70
C GLU A 656 27.34 -5.72 -9.44
N HIS A 657 27.82 -5.04 -8.41
CA HIS A 657 29.24 -4.83 -8.14
C HIS A 657 29.78 -5.59 -6.91
N HIS A 658 28.96 -6.36 -6.19
CA HIS A 658 29.34 -7.01 -4.94
C HIS A 658 30.53 -7.97 -5.08
N HIS A 659 30.74 -8.56 -6.25
CA HIS A 659 31.87 -9.45 -6.54
C HIS A 659 33.22 -8.73 -6.56
N ARG A 660 33.23 -7.41 -6.82
CA ARG A 660 34.42 -6.56 -6.82
C ARG A 660 34.86 -6.15 -5.40
N PHE A 661 33.93 -6.21 -4.46
CA PHE A 661 34.11 -5.80 -3.07
C PHE A 661 33.56 -6.89 -2.13
N PRO A 662 34.19 -8.07 -2.11
CA PRO A 662 33.64 -9.24 -1.41
C PRO A 662 33.47 -9.03 0.10
N LEU A 663 34.29 -8.22 0.75
CA LEU A 663 34.16 -7.90 2.17
C LEU A 663 33.29 -6.65 2.41
N LEU A 664 33.51 -5.59 1.65
CA LEU A 664 32.78 -4.30 1.84
C LEU A 664 31.27 -4.43 1.55
N ARG A 665 30.87 -5.36 0.66
CA ARG A 665 29.46 -5.65 0.38
C ARG A 665 28.66 -6.01 1.63
N HIS A 666 29.25 -6.70 2.60
CA HIS A 666 28.54 -7.10 3.82
C HIS A 666 28.11 -5.87 4.62
N LEU A 667 29.01 -4.88 4.78
CA LEU A 667 28.66 -3.60 5.40
C LEU A 667 27.61 -2.84 4.59
N ALA A 668 27.74 -2.85 3.26
CA ALA A 668 26.79 -2.18 2.40
C ALA A 668 25.39 -2.80 2.50
N PHE A 669 25.28 -4.11 2.46
CA PHE A 669 24.01 -4.82 2.58
C PHE A 669 23.39 -4.66 3.97
N GLU A 670 24.19 -4.69 5.03
CA GLU A 670 23.72 -4.47 6.39
C GLU A 670 23.08 -3.09 6.57
N VAL A 671 23.74 -2.03 6.09
CA VAL A 671 23.35 -0.65 6.36
C VAL A 671 22.31 -0.14 5.35
N LEU A 672 22.45 -0.48 4.06
CA LEU A 672 21.57 0.02 3.00
C LEU A 672 20.24 -0.73 2.92
N ALA A 673 20.13 -1.91 3.53
CA ALA A 673 18.86 -2.62 3.69
C ALA A 673 18.00 -2.02 4.80
N ALA A 674 18.58 -1.22 5.69
CA ALA A 674 17.82 -0.61 6.78
C ALA A 674 16.93 0.54 6.26
N PRO A 675 15.66 0.61 6.71
CA PRO A 675 14.76 1.72 6.37
C PRO A 675 15.09 2.98 7.17
N SER A 676 14.60 4.13 6.70
CA SER A 676 14.69 5.42 7.40
C SER A 676 13.60 5.65 8.44
N SER A 677 12.54 4.85 8.42
CA SER A 677 11.35 5.03 9.27
C SER A 677 10.63 3.71 9.54
N SER A 678 9.80 3.68 10.59
CA SER A 678 8.86 2.60 10.92
C SER A 678 7.54 2.67 10.13
N CYS A 679 7.50 3.36 9.01
CA CYS A 679 6.26 3.52 8.22
C CYS A 679 5.73 2.21 7.61
N ALA A 680 6.53 1.16 7.57
CA ALA A 680 6.03 -0.18 7.22
C ALA A 680 4.98 -0.64 8.22
N ASP A 681 5.24 -0.46 9.52
CA ASP A 681 4.33 -0.77 10.62
C ASP A 681 3.03 0.07 10.51
N GLU A 682 3.14 1.40 10.27
CA GLU A 682 1.99 2.29 10.10
C GLU A 682 1.07 1.86 8.92
N ARG A 683 1.64 1.37 7.82
CA ARG A 683 0.86 0.85 6.69
C ARG A 683 0.09 -0.41 7.07
N ILE A 684 0.72 -1.32 7.82
CA ILE A 684 0.08 -2.54 8.31
C ILE A 684 -1.08 -2.19 9.24
N PHE A 685 -0.89 -1.24 10.15
CA PHE A 685 -1.94 -0.77 11.05
C PHE A 685 -3.13 -0.15 10.32
N SER A 686 -2.85 0.72 9.34
CA SER A 686 -3.92 1.33 8.53
C SER A 686 -4.79 0.28 7.84
N MET A 687 -4.18 -0.81 7.37
CA MET A 687 -4.90 -1.90 6.70
C MET A 687 -5.56 -2.87 7.71
N ALA A 688 -4.96 -3.04 8.88
CA ALA A 688 -5.54 -3.85 9.95
C ALA A 688 -6.83 -3.23 10.49
N GLY A 689 -6.91 -1.89 10.55
CA GLY A 689 -8.11 -1.17 10.97
C GLY A 689 -9.36 -1.52 10.16
N ASP A 690 -9.20 -1.71 8.85
CA ASP A 690 -10.31 -2.10 7.96
C ASP A 690 -10.83 -3.52 8.26
N VAL A 691 -9.96 -4.42 8.71
CA VAL A 691 -10.32 -5.81 9.04
C VAL A 691 -10.91 -5.91 10.46
N ILE A 692 -10.35 -5.15 11.40
CA ILE A 692 -10.71 -5.20 12.82
C ILE A 692 -12.10 -4.60 13.10
N ASN A 693 -12.54 -3.61 12.32
CA ASN A 693 -13.81 -2.92 12.54
C ASN A 693 -15.07 -3.80 12.28
N ASP A 694 -14.92 -4.94 11.63
CA ASP A 694 -16.06 -5.78 11.20
C ASP A 694 -16.43 -6.91 12.17
N GLU A 695 -15.66 -7.23 13.24
CA GLU A 695 -15.89 -8.42 14.09
C GLU A 695 -15.65 -8.19 15.60
N ARG A 696 -16.04 -9.17 16.46
CA ARG A 696 -16.03 -9.10 17.95
C ARG A 696 -14.63 -9.27 18.59
N PRO A 697 -14.35 -8.68 19.78
CA PRO A 697 -12.99 -8.44 20.30
C PRO A 697 -12.09 -9.68 20.50
N ASN A 698 -12.58 -10.79 21.05
CA ASN A 698 -11.72 -11.88 21.55
C ASN A 698 -11.19 -12.89 20.52
N THR A 699 -11.56 -12.74 19.25
CA THR A 699 -11.08 -13.59 18.14
C THR A 699 -10.37 -12.79 17.06
N MET A 700 -10.20 -11.50 17.30
CA MET A 700 -9.73 -10.54 16.29
C MET A 700 -8.22 -10.46 16.21
N GLU A 701 -7.53 -10.65 17.33
CA GLU A 701 -6.08 -10.49 17.44
C GLU A 701 -5.35 -11.51 16.59
N GLU A 702 -5.65 -12.80 16.76
CA GLU A 702 -5.05 -13.88 15.99
C GLU A 702 -5.40 -13.78 14.50
N LEU A 703 -6.63 -13.42 14.18
CA LEU A 703 -7.07 -13.21 12.80
C LEU A 703 -6.38 -12.00 12.17
N ALA A 704 -6.25 -10.89 12.89
CA ALA A 704 -5.58 -9.70 12.39
C ALA A 704 -4.10 -9.96 12.08
N GLU A 705 -3.40 -10.67 12.98
CA GLU A 705 -2.03 -11.11 12.76
C GLU A 705 -1.93 -12.03 11.53
N ALA A 706 -2.77 -13.06 11.47
CA ALA A 706 -2.75 -14.02 10.37
C ALA A 706 -3.09 -13.38 9.02
N TYR A 707 -4.11 -12.51 9.00
CA TYR A 707 -4.54 -11.79 7.79
C TYR A 707 -3.44 -10.87 7.27
N GLN A 708 -2.88 -10.01 8.13
CA GLN A 708 -1.85 -9.06 7.75
C GLN A 708 -0.50 -9.76 7.49
N GLY A 709 -0.21 -10.85 8.20
CA GLY A 709 0.96 -11.68 7.97
C GLY A 709 0.94 -12.29 6.58
N LEU A 710 -0.13 -13.01 6.22
CA LEU A 710 -0.27 -13.59 4.87
C LEU A 710 -0.21 -12.51 3.79
N ARG A 711 -0.89 -11.38 3.98
CA ARG A 711 -0.85 -10.27 3.03
C ARG A 711 0.58 -9.75 2.81
N SER A 712 1.32 -9.52 3.89
CA SER A 712 2.73 -9.12 3.84
C SER A 712 3.57 -10.15 3.09
N TRP A 713 3.40 -11.43 3.39
CA TRP A 713 4.18 -12.51 2.81
C TRP A 713 3.89 -12.74 1.31
N TYR A 714 2.61 -12.66 0.89
CA TYR A 714 2.25 -12.66 -0.54
C TYR A 714 2.82 -11.45 -1.28
N SER A 715 2.73 -10.25 -0.69
CA SER A 715 3.24 -9.03 -1.35
C SER A 715 4.75 -9.03 -1.57
N GLU A 716 5.48 -9.76 -0.73
CA GLU A 716 6.93 -9.93 -0.84
C GLU A 716 7.34 -11.18 -1.65
N GLY A 717 6.37 -11.96 -2.15
CA GLY A 717 6.62 -13.14 -2.97
C GLY A 717 7.28 -14.29 -2.20
N LEU A 718 6.94 -14.43 -0.93
CA LEU A 718 7.44 -15.52 -0.08
C LEU A 718 6.55 -16.77 -0.15
N LEU A 719 5.32 -16.63 -0.68
CA LEU A 719 4.31 -17.68 -0.76
C LEU A 719 3.94 -17.98 -2.21
#